data_63f744922c30f4ab867b616fd04161c5
#
_entry.id   63f744922c30f4ab867b616fd04161c5
#
_cell.length_a   1.000
_cell.length_b   1.000
_cell.length_c   1.000
_cell.angle_alpha   90.00
_cell.angle_beta   90.00
_cell.angle_gamma   90.00
#
_symmetry.space_group_name_H-M   'P 1'
#
loop_
_entity.id
_entity.type
_entity.pdbx_description
1 polymer ?
#
loop_
_entity_poly.entity_id
_entity_poly.type
_entity_poly.pdbx_seq_one_letter_code
_entity_poly.pdbx_strand_id
1 'polypeptide(L)'
;MENFTEQKRPLGLYDPQFEHDACGIGAVVDIKGRKSHQTVSDALSIVERLEHRAGKDAEGKTGDGVGIMLQISHRFFTKVADELNISLGNEREYGVGMFFFPQNEHLRAQAMKLFELVTRKEGLEFLAWRAVPVDPDAVGQKARDCMPSIWQCFIKKPAKVSKGIDFDRKLYIVRRVFEQASNGTYVPSLSSRTIVYKGMFLVHDLRLFYLDLQDEDYESAIGMVHSRFSTNTNPSWMRAHPNRFILHNGEINTIKGNTDAMLAREETISSPIMKEDMNKILPIINTSGSDSAMLDNALEFMVMNGMDLPLAVMITIPEPWENNKNISQKKRDFYQYYATMLEPWDGPAAILFSDGDVVGAVLDRNGLRPSRYYITKDGRMILSSEVGVLPCEPQNILVKDRLRPGKMLLVDTLKGEVVDDEKLKEYYASREPYGEWIDRNLVQLKDLKIPNVKTPSYTGDDLLRLQKVFGYKYEDISTLILPMARQGAEPSGAMGTDTPLAVLSGQHPPLFNYFKQRFAQVTNPPIDAIREKVVTSTSVYVGAHGNLLEDKPENCKVLKVHNPILTSTDLLRIKYMNVPGFKVSTVSINYYKNTSLEKAIDRVFLEVDRAYKEGANIIILSDRDIDEYHVAIPSLLAVSAVSQYLIRTKKSTALALILESAEPHEVHHFAALLGYGACAVNPYLAHETIGQLIDDGLLDKDYYAAVDDYNKAVLGGIVKIASKMGISTIQSYQSSQIFEAVGISKDVIDKYFTGTVSRVGGIGLEDIQADVEALHNAAFDPLGLDINMQLEDGGAHKFRSGKEEHLFNPQTIHLFQKACFTGDYDTFKQFTHTVDNMGRNGVHLRSLLDFNYAPDGGIPLDEVEPVSSIVKRFKAAAMSYGALSSEAHETTLHLVCRLLLE
;
A
#
# COMPACT_ATOMS: atom_id res chain seq x y z
N MET A 1 -25.12 30.72 -25.36
CA MET A 1 -24.73 29.43 -24.75
C MET A 1 -25.04 28.36 -25.77
N GLU A 2 -24.08 28.05 -26.60
CA GLU A 2 -24.19 26.98 -27.60
C GLU A 2 -23.96 25.63 -26.93
N ASN A 3 -24.89 24.71 -27.19
CA ASN A 3 -24.91 23.37 -26.66
C ASN A 3 -23.62 22.61 -26.99
N PHE A 4 -22.75 22.39 -26.00
CA PHE A 4 -21.57 21.53 -26.08
C PHE A 4 -21.93 20.03 -25.96
N THR A 5 -23.10 19.61 -26.41
CA THR A 5 -23.47 18.20 -26.56
C THR A 5 -23.29 17.71 -28.01
N GLU A 6 -22.30 18.20 -28.75
CA GLU A 6 -21.81 17.41 -29.88
C GLU A 6 -21.11 16.16 -29.35
N GLN A 7 -21.76 15.00 -29.48
CA GLN A 7 -21.11 13.70 -29.34
C GLN A 7 -19.83 13.75 -30.16
N LYS A 8 -18.69 13.71 -29.48
CA LYS A 8 -17.38 13.59 -30.14
C LYS A 8 -17.41 12.35 -31.01
N ARG A 9 -17.47 12.56 -32.35
CA ARG A 9 -17.43 11.44 -33.28
C ARG A 9 -16.09 10.71 -33.15
N PRO A 10 -16.11 9.35 -33.17
CA PRO A 10 -14.87 8.59 -33.17
C PRO A 10 -13.93 9.06 -34.27
N LEU A 11 -12.68 9.33 -33.93
CA LEU A 11 -11.63 9.73 -34.87
C LEU A 11 -10.72 8.54 -35.11
N GLY A 12 -10.95 7.79 -36.20
CA GLY A 12 -10.18 6.56 -36.51
C GLY A 12 -10.51 5.44 -35.51
N LEU A 13 -9.51 4.90 -34.83
CA LEU A 13 -9.66 3.82 -33.85
C LEU A 13 -9.95 4.34 -32.43
N TYR A 14 -9.98 5.63 -32.23
CA TYR A 14 -10.27 6.25 -30.94
C TYR A 14 -11.77 6.46 -30.76
N ASP A 15 -12.33 5.91 -29.71
CA ASP A 15 -13.70 6.15 -29.27
C ASP A 15 -13.72 6.65 -27.83
N PRO A 16 -14.20 7.88 -27.59
CA PRO A 16 -14.23 8.49 -26.26
C PRO A 16 -15.06 7.72 -25.22
N GLN A 17 -16.00 6.89 -25.64
CA GLN A 17 -16.85 6.12 -24.72
C GLN A 17 -16.08 5.06 -23.92
N PHE A 18 -14.89 4.69 -24.38
CA PHE A 18 -14.03 3.70 -23.70
C PHE A 18 -12.98 4.33 -22.79
N GLU A 19 -12.93 5.64 -22.67
CA GLU A 19 -11.99 6.34 -21.76
C GLU A 19 -12.59 6.56 -20.37
N HIS A 20 -12.52 5.58 -19.48
CA HIS A 20 -13.09 5.67 -18.14
C HIS A 20 -12.23 4.99 -17.07
N ASP A 21 -11.00 5.46 -16.82
CA ASP A 21 -10.14 4.69 -15.92
C ASP A 21 -9.18 5.45 -15.00
N ALA A 22 -9.31 6.72 -14.82
CA ALA A 22 -8.41 7.46 -13.95
C ALA A 22 -9.03 8.75 -13.39
N CYS A 23 -8.67 9.13 -12.14
CA CYS A 23 -9.08 10.39 -11.55
C CYS A 23 -8.64 11.61 -12.39
N GLY A 24 -9.46 12.67 -12.40
CA GLY A 24 -9.11 13.96 -12.93
C GLY A 24 -8.60 14.90 -11.85
N ILE A 25 -7.42 15.50 -12.02
CA ILE A 25 -6.88 16.51 -11.10
C ILE A 25 -6.51 17.77 -11.85
N GLY A 26 -6.63 18.92 -11.17
CA GLY A 26 -6.20 20.18 -11.73
C GLY A 26 -5.98 21.27 -10.70
N ALA A 27 -5.23 22.27 -11.10
CA ALA A 27 -5.00 23.48 -10.31
C ALA A 27 -4.90 24.71 -11.19
N VAL A 28 -5.43 25.83 -10.71
CA VAL A 28 -5.18 27.18 -11.22
C VAL A 28 -4.57 28.01 -10.09
N VAL A 29 -3.45 28.64 -10.37
CA VAL A 29 -2.73 29.42 -9.37
C VAL A 29 -2.32 30.76 -9.99
N ASP A 30 -2.69 31.87 -9.36
CA ASP A 30 -2.06 33.17 -9.64
C ASP A 30 -0.71 33.21 -8.91
N ILE A 31 0.39 33.18 -9.67
CA ILE A 31 1.74 33.10 -9.13
C ILE A 31 2.06 34.28 -8.21
N LYS A 32 1.46 35.45 -8.48
CA LYS A 32 1.66 36.66 -7.69
C LYS A 32 0.71 36.78 -6.49
N GLY A 33 -0.09 35.74 -6.23
CA GLY A 33 -1.02 35.73 -5.09
C GLY A 33 -2.24 36.65 -5.22
N ARG A 34 -2.54 37.17 -6.43
CA ARG A 34 -3.70 38.03 -6.66
C ARG A 34 -4.97 37.17 -6.61
N LYS A 35 -5.83 37.49 -5.68
CA LYS A 35 -7.09 36.76 -5.52
C LYS A 35 -8.14 37.26 -6.54
N SER A 36 -8.91 36.33 -7.08
CA SER A 36 -10.03 36.65 -7.97
C SER A 36 -11.07 35.51 -7.95
N HIS A 37 -12.32 35.85 -8.22
CA HIS A 37 -13.39 34.88 -8.49
C HIS A 37 -13.11 34.07 -9.76
N GLN A 38 -12.42 34.68 -10.75
CA GLN A 38 -12.04 33.99 -11.98
C GLN A 38 -11.19 32.72 -11.70
N THR A 39 -10.29 32.76 -10.72
CA THR A 39 -9.50 31.56 -10.31
C THR A 39 -10.41 30.44 -9.79
N VAL A 40 -11.47 30.78 -9.04
CA VAL A 40 -12.46 29.80 -8.55
C VAL A 40 -13.22 29.20 -9.72
N SER A 41 -13.73 30.07 -10.61
CA SER A 41 -14.49 29.64 -11.79
C SER A 41 -13.66 28.80 -12.76
N ASP A 42 -12.39 29.16 -12.99
CA ASP A 42 -11.48 28.44 -13.86
C ASP A 42 -11.17 27.05 -13.27
N ALA A 43 -10.95 26.94 -11.95
CA ALA A 43 -10.71 25.66 -11.27
C ALA A 43 -11.93 24.72 -11.39
N LEU A 44 -13.14 25.23 -11.19
CA LEU A 44 -14.37 24.47 -11.39
C LEU A 44 -14.52 24.04 -12.85
N SER A 45 -14.19 24.91 -13.81
CA SER A 45 -14.22 24.58 -15.25
C SER A 45 -13.22 23.48 -15.63
N ILE A 46 -12.07 23.39 -14.95
CA ILE A 46 -11.13 22.29 -15.16
C ILE A 46 -11.79 20.95 -14.83
N VAL A 47 -12.41 20.83 -13.65
CA VAL A 47 -13.01 19.55 -13.24
C VAL A 47 -14.22 19.19 -14.10
N GLU A 48 -15.01 20.16 -14.50
CA GLU A 48 -16.15 19.98 -15.43
C GLU A 48 -15.70 19.40 -16.78
N ARG A 49 -14.56 19.85 -17.30
CA ARG A 49 -13.98 19.37 -18.57
C ARG A 49 -13.24 18.03 -18.45
N LEU A 50 -13.02 17.55 -17.24
CA LEU A 50 -12.48 16.22 -16.97
C LEU A 50 -13.58 15.18 -16.68
N GLU A 51 -14.83 15.42 -17.14
CA GLU A 51 -15.96 14.53 -16.92
C GLU A 51 -15.69 13.08 -17.37
N HIS A 52 -15.00 12.88 -18.47
CA HIS A 52 -14.62 11.57 -18.99
C HIS A 52 -13.69 10.78 -18.07
N ARG A 53 -13.09 11.45 -17.07
CA ARG A 53 -12.23 10.83 -16.03
C ARG A 53 -12.96 10.61 -14.70
N ALA A 54 -14.21 11.02 -14.58
CA ALA A 54 -14.97 10.91 -13.34
C ALA A 54 -15.76 9.60 -13.28
N GLY A 55 -15.76 8.95 -12.13
CA GLY A 55 -16.62 7.79 -11.87
C GLY A 55 -18.09 8.22 -11.72
N LYS A 56 -18.98 7.41 -12.29
CA LYS A 56 -20.44 7.57 -12.20
C LYS A 56 -21.08 6.27 -11.76
N ASP A 57 -22.17 6.34 -11.03
CA ASP A 57 -22.98 5.18 -10.72
C ASP A 57 -23.72 4.63 -11.95
N ALA A 58 -24.34 3.47 -11.80
CA ALA A 58 -25.06 2.80 -12.89
C ALA A 58 -26.23 3.64 -13.46
N GLU A 59 -26.78 4.57 -12.68
CA GLU A 59 -27.86 5.47 -13.10
C GLU A 59 -27.32 6.75 -13.77
N GLY A 60 -25.99 6.97 -13.69
CA GLY A 60 -25.36 8.18 -14.23
C GLY A 60 -25.70 9.47 -13.51
N LYS A 61 -26.25 9.40 -12.29
CA LYS A 61 -26.76 10.54 -11.50
C LYS A 61 -25.94 10.84 -10.25
N THR A 62 -25.13 9.90 -9.79
CA THR A 62 -24.28 10.06 -8.60
C THR A 62 -22.84 9.82 -8.99
N GLY A 63 -21.94 10.74 -8.65
CA GLY A 63 -20.51 10.60 -8.90
C GLY A 63 -19.77 9.96 -7.72
N ASP A 64 -18.56 9.45 -8.00
CA ASP A 64 -17.67 8.87 -6.98
C ASP A 64 -17.10 9.92 -6.01
N GLY A 65 -17.13 11.18 -6.39
CA GLY A 65 -16.73 12.31 -5.56
C GLY A 65 -15.99 13.39 -6.33
N VAL A 66 -16.38 14.64 -6.08
CA VAL A 66 -15.73 15.82 -6.64
C VAL A 66 -15.53 16.85 -5.52
N GLY A 67 -14.50 17.68 -5.65
CA GLY A 67 -14.31 18.79 -4.72
C GLY A 67 -13.24 19.77 -5.16
N ILE A 68 -13.18 20.86 -4.40
CA ILE A 68 -12.28 21.98 -4.61
C ILE A 68 -11.67 22.43 -3.28
N MET A 69 -10.37 22.72 -3.29
CA MET A 69 -9.66 23.42 -2.23
C MET A 69 -9.37 24.85 -2.69
N LEU A 70 -9.70 25.80 -1.84
CA LEU A 70 -9.53 27.23 -2.06
C LEU A 70 -8.85 27.88 -0.86
N GLN A 71 -8.32 29.09 -1.06
CA GLN A 71 -7.99 29.95 0.07
C GLN A 71 -9.29 30.47 0.69
N ILE A 72 -9.26 30.74 1.99
CA ILE A 72 -10.36 31.44 2.70
C ILE A 72 -10.47 32.85 2.11
N SER A 73 -11.61 33.15 1.51
CA SER A 73 -11.92 34.47 0.94
C SER A 73 -12.33 35.44 2.05
N HIS A 74 -11.44 36.34 2.41
CA HIS A 74 -11.76 37.33 3.46
C HIS A 74 -12.92 38.23 3.06
N ARG A 75 -12.99 38.62 1.80
CA ARG A 75 -14.09 39.46 1.24
C ARG A 75 -15.44 38.76 1.38
N PHE A 76 -15.53 37.50 0.96
CA PHE A 76 -16.76 36.70 1.07
C PHE A 76 -17.17 36.47 2.52
N PHE A 77 -16.22 36.03 3.37
CA PHE A 77 -16.53 35.71 4.77
C PHE A 77 -16.79 36.94 5.64
N THR A 78 -16.33 38.12 5.24
CA THR A 78 -16.74 39.40 5.88
C THR A 78 -18.23 39.66 5.65
N LYS A 79 -18.71 39.46 4.43
CA LYS A 79 -20.14 39.54 4.09
C LYS A 79 -20.98 38.55 4.91
N VAL A 80 -20.50 37.28 5.00
CA VAL A 80 -21.14 36.25 5.84
C VAL A 80 -21.14 36.63 7.33
N ALA A 81 -20.07 37.26 7.81
CA ALA A 81 -19.96 37.69 9.19
C ALA A 81 -20.95 38.81 9.53
N ASP A 82 -21.17 39.75 8.60
CA ASP A 82 -22.17 40.80 8.76
C ASP A 82 -23.57 40.20 8.86
N GLU A 83 -23.91 39.18 8.06
CA GLU A 83 -25.17 38.45 8.12
C GLU A 83 -25.35 37.71 9.47
N LEU A 84 -24.28 37.19 10.05
CA LEU A 84 -24.28 36.49 11.34
C LEU A 84 -24.14 37.43 12.54
N ASN A 85 -23.94 38.73 12.33
CA ASN A 85 -23.64 39.72 13.35
C ASN A 85 -22.41 39.34 14.23
N ILE A 86 -21.34 38.85 13.61
CA ILE A 86 -20.06 38.52 14.27
C ILE A 86 -18.93 39.38 13.68
N SER A 87 -17.83 39.54 14.44
CA SER A 87 -16.62 40.21 13.96
C SER A 87 -15.47 39.21 13.81
N LEU A 88 -14.99 39.04 12.55
CA LEU A 88 -13.90 38.14 12.23
C LEU A 88 -12.50 38.72 12.51
N GLY A 89 -12.36 40.05 12.49
CA GLY A 89 -11.06 40.73 12.51
C GLY A 89 -10.43 40.79 11.12
N ASN A 90 -9.09 40.88 11.04
CA ASN A 90 -8.39 40.96 9.77
C ASN A 90 -8.22 39.60 9.12
N GLU A 91 -7.80 39.61 7.86
CA GLU A 91 -7.47 38.40 7.12
C GLU A 91 -6.44 37.55 7.90
N ARG A 92 -6.71 36.23 8.00
CA ARG A 92 -5.90 35.22 8.74
C ARG A 92 -5.88 35.40 10.27
N GLU A 93 -6.77 36.23 10.82
CA GLU A 93 -6.99 36.35 12.27
C GLU A 93 -8.19 35.52 12.75
N TYR A 94 -8.79 34.75 11.87
CA TYR A 94 -9.84 33.79 12.18
C TYR A 94 -9.63 32.49 11.42
N GLY A 95 -10.16 31.40 11.95
CA GLY A 95 -10.24 30.10 11.31
C GLY A 95 -11.64 29.79 10.83
N VAL A 96 -11.74 29.12 9.70
CA VAL A 96 -13.01 28.59 9.15
C VAL A 96 -12.92 27.07 9.15
N GLY A 97 -13.93 26.42 9.73
CA GLY A 97 -14.08 24.96 9.70
C GLY A 97 -15.25 24.55 8.81
N MET A 98 -15.05 23.50 8.02
CA MET A 98 -16.13 22.83 7.29
C MET A 98 -16.44 21.52 8.00
N PHE A 99 -17.74 21.24 8.23
CA PHE A 99 -18.21 20.08 9.00
C PHE A 99 -19.28 19.31 8.25
N PHE A 100 -19.13 18.00 8.27
CA PHE A 100 -20.16 17.03 7.86
C PHE A 100 -20.74 16.36 9.09
N PHE A 101 -21.88 16.86 9.57
CA PHE A 101 -22.59 16.33 10.72
C PHE A 101 -23.62 15.27 10.33
N PRO A 102 -24.03 14.40 11.26
CA PRO A 102 -25.20 13.55 11.08
C PRO A 102 -26.47 14.35 10.77
N GLN A 103 -27.37 13.79 9.96
CA GLN A 103 -28.67 14.39 9.70
C GLN A 103 -29.57 14.46 10.94
N ASN A 104 -29.39 13.54 11.88
CA ASN A 104 -30.12 13.54 13.14
C ASN A 104 -29.81 14.81 13.96
N GLU A 105 -30.82 15.64 14.19
CA GLU A 105 -30.68 16.94 14.85
C GLU A 105 -30.11 16.85 16.27
N HIS A 106 -30.49 15.82 17.02
CA HIS A 106 -30.01 15.64 18.39
C HIS A 106 -28.51 15.33 18.41
N LEU A 107 -28.07 14.37 17.58
CA LEU A 107 -26.64 14.01 17.45
C LEU A 107 -25.82 15.20 16.92
N ARG A 108 -26.37 15.95 15.96
CA ARG A 108 -25.73 17.16 15.44
C ARG A 108 -25.55 18.20 16.53
N ALA A 109 -26.61 18.51 17.30
CA ALA A 109 -26.55 19.50 18.38
C ALA A 109 -25.54 19.10 19.47
N GLN A 110 -25.45 17.81 19.82
CA GLN A 110 -24.46 17.29 20.74
C GLN A 110 -23.03 17.48 20.21
N ALA A 111 -22.78 17.15 18.94
CA ALA A 111 -21.46 17.29 18.31
C ALA A 111 -21.06 18.77 18.22
N MET A 112 -21.97 19.67 17.85
CA MET A 112 -21.73 21.11 17.84
C MET A 112 -21.34 21.62 19.21
N LYS A 113 -22.10 21.23 20.26
CA LYS A 113 -21.81 21.64 21.63
C LYS A 113 -20.46 21.10 22.12
N LEU A 114 -20.15 19.85 21.79
CA LEU A 114 -18.84 19.25 22.10
C LEU A 114 -17.71 20.05 21.46
N PHE A 115 -17.82 20.41 20.17
CA PHE A 115 -16.81 21.20 19.46
C PHE A 115 -16.60 22.57 20.11
N GLU A 116 -17.67 23.27 20.47
CA GLU A 116 -17.59 24.58 21.19
C GLU A 116 -16.85 24.43 22.53
N LEU A 117 -17.16 23.36 23.28
CA LEU A 117 -16.50 23.08 24.56
C LEU A 117 -15.00 22.79 24.37
N VAL A 118 -14.64 21.96 23.40
CA VAL A 118 -13.24 21.66 23.06
C VAL A 118 -12.51 22.95 22.64
N THR A 119 -13.10 23.75 21.75
CA THR A 119 -12.54 25.01 21.29
C THR A 119 -12.20 25.95 22.44
N ARG A 120 -13.14 26.13 23.39
CA ARG A 120 -12.93 26.95 24.58
C ARG A 120 -11.88 26.35 25.53
N LYS A 121 -11.89 25.03 25.71
CA LYS A 121 -10.92 24.33 26.57
C LYS A 121 -9.49 24.48 26.06
N GLU A 122 -9.31 24.49 24.73
CA GLU A 122 -8.00 24.72 24.09
C GLU A 122 -7.62 26.22 24.01
N GLY A 123 -8.43 27.11 24.61
CA GLY A 123 -8.13 28.54 24.75
C GLY A 123 -8.45 29.39 23.53
N LEU A 124 -9.34 28.90 22.67
CA LEU A 124 -9.81 29.62 21.49
C LEU A 124 -11.23 30.16 21.69
N GLU A 125 -11.57 31.25 20.98
CA GLU A 125 -12.88 31.86 20.99
C GLU A 125 -13.71 31.37 19.83
N PHE A 126 -14.76 30.61 20.14
CA PHE A 126 -15.76 30.22 19.16
C PHE A 126 -16.71 31.36 18.88
N LEU A 127 -16.90 31.73 17.60
CA LEU A 127 -17.75 32.86 17.21
C LEU A 127 -19.15 32.43 16.83
N ALA A 128 -19.30 31.58 15.83
CA ALA A 128 -20.62 31.16 15.32
C ALA A 128 -20.57 29.87 14.51
N TRP A 129 -21.76 29.25 14.36
CA TRP A 129 -22.07 28.25 13.33
C TRP A 129 -22.85 28.89 12.21
N ARG A 130 -22.61 28.42 10.97
CA ARG A 130 -23.35 28.73 9.76
C ARG A 130 -23.75 27.45 9.05
N ALA A 131 -25.04 27.27 8.78
CA ALA A 131 -25.45 26.25 7.82
C ALA A 131 -24.96 26.66 6.43
N VAL A 132 -24.23 25.80 5.74
CA VAL A 132 -23.74 26.09 4.39
C VAL A 132 -24.94 26.08 3.42
N PRO A 133 -25.14 27.15 2.65
CA PRO A 133 -26.19 27.17 1.64
C PRO A 133 -25.88 26.14 0.53
N VAL A 134 -26.76 25.16 0.38
CA VAL A 134 -26.65 24.07 -0.60
C VAL A 134 -27.95 23.85 -1.33
N ASP A 135 -27.87 23.38 -2.57
CA ASP A 135 -29.01 22.90 -3.35
C ASP A 135 -29.03 21.36 -3.40
N PRO A 136 -29.86 20.70 -2.56
CA PRO A 136 -29.91 19.24 -2.56
C PRO A 136 -30.45 18.62 -3.85
N ASP A 137 -31.17 19.40 -4.67
CA ASP A 137 -31.74 18.89 -5.91
C ASP A 137 -30.67 18.76 -7.03
N ALA A 138 -29.52 19.40 -6.86
CA ALA A 138 -28.39 19.28 -7.76
C ALA A 138 -27.72 17.87 -7.73
N VAL A 139 -28.05 16.98 -6.79
CA VAL A 139 -27.37 15.66 -6.64
C VAL A 139 -28.32 14.49 -6.79
N GLY A 140 -27.79 13.35 -7.24
CA GLY A 140 -28.55 12.12 -7.39
C GLY A 140 -29.06 11.53 -6.08
N GLN A 141 -30.09 10.68 -6.15
CA GLN A 141 -30.77 10.16 -4.96
C GLN A 141 -29.83 9.42 -4.00
N LYS A 142 -28.92 8.59 -4.50
CA LYS A 142 -27.94 7.87 -3.65
C LYS A 142 -27.04 8.81 -2.85
N ALA A 143 -26.58 9.90 -3.46
CA ALA A 143 -25.79 10.91 -2.77
C ALA A 143 -26.63 11.64 -1.71
N ARG A 144 -27.91 11.91 -2.02
CA ARG A 144 -28.86 12.57 -1.13
C ARG A 144 -29.20 11.71 0.07
N ASP A 145 -29.40 10.40 -0.10
CA ASP A 145 -29.75 9.45 0.98
C ASP A 145 -28.65 9.36 2.06
N CYS A 146 -27.39 9.59 1.68
CA CYS A 146 -26.25 9.58 2.61
C CYS A 146 -25.63 10.97 2.81
N MET A 147 -26.29 12.05 2.39
CA MET A 147 -25.81 13.42 2.51
C MET A 147 -25.67 13.82 3.98
N PRO A 148 -24.51 14.36 4.40
CA PRO A 148 -24.37 14.93 5.73
C PRO A 148 -25.07 16.27 5.86
N SER A 149 -25.33 16.71 7.10
CA SER A 149 -25.68 18.10 7.38
C SER A 149 -24.42 18.96 7.35
N ILE A 150 -24.34 19.92 6.43
CA ILE A 150 -23.10 20.66 6.11
C ILE A 150 -23.11 22.01 6.80
N TRP A 151 -22.07 22.24 7.63
CA TRP A 151 -21.95 23.46 8.43
C TRP A 151 -20.56 24.04 8.39
N GLN A 152 -20.47 25.34 8.62
CA GLN A 152 -19.22 26.07 8.84
C GLN A 152 -19.18 26.60 10.27
N CYS A 153 -17.97 26.67 10.86
CA CYS A 153 -17.72 27.37 12.10
C CYS A 153 -16.69 28.46 11.91
N PHE A 154 -16.75 29.47 12.78
CA PHE A 154 -15.80 30.56 12.84
C PHE A 154 -15.16 30.61 14.21
N ILE A 155 -13.81 30.69 14.23
CA ILE A 155 -12.99 30.70 15.44
C ILE A 155 -12.04 31.88 15.35
N LYS A 156 -12.00 32.71 16.39
CA LYS A 156 -11.12 33.86 16.47
C LYS A 156 -9.74 33.48 16.94
N LYS A 157 -8.72 34.06 16.35
CA LYS A 157 -7.33 33.90 16.74
C LYS A 157 -7.08 34.61 18.08
N PRO A 158 -6.49 33.92 19.10
CA PRO A 158 -6.07 34.58 20.33
C PRO A 158 -4.97 35.64 20.08
N ALA A 159 -5.01 36.73 20.81
CA ALA A 159 -4.03 37.82 20.64
C ALA A 159 -2.57 37.39 20.86
N LYS A 160 -2.35 36.37 21.71
CA LYS A 160 -1.02 35.82 22.02
C LYS A 160 -0.48 34.83 21.00
N VAL A 161 -1.29 34.40 20.02
CA VAL A 161 -0.92 33.41 19.00
C VAL A 161 -0.60 34.15 17.72
N SER A 162 0.53 33.82 17.09
CA SER A 162 0.89 34.37 15.79
C SER A 162 -0.08 33.89 14.71
N LYS A 163 -0.34 34.71 13.68
CA LYS A 163 -1.11 34.28 12.51
C LYS A 163 -0.28 33.32 11.66
N GLY A 164 -0.96 32.51 10.87
CA GLY A 164 -0.35 31.47 10.03
C GLY A 164 -0.24 30.15 10.77
N ILE A 165 0.89 29.47 10.63
CA ILE A 165 1.06 28.07 11.12
C ILE A 165 0.84 27.91 12.64
N ASP A 166 1.18 28.90 13.47
CA ASP A 166 0.98 28.80 14.91
C ASP A 166 -0.51 28.78 15.27
N PHE A 167 -1.33 29.55 14.55
CA PHE A 167 -2.77 29.50 14.74
C PHE A 167 -3.37 28.21 14.16
N ASP A 168 -2.91 27.78 13.00
CA ASP A 168 -3.35 26.52 12.40
C ASP A 168 -3.00 25.31 13.29
N ARG A 169 -1.88 25.31 14.03
CA ARG A 169 -1.57 24.32 15.06
C ARG A 169 -2.63 24.25 16.16
N LYS A 170 -3.12 25.39 16.62
CA LYS A 170 -4.19 25.42 17.62
C LYS A 170 -5.50 24.86 17.05
N LEU A 171 -5.84 25.21 15.83
CA LEU A 171 -7.00 24.66 15.12
C LEU A 171 -6.86 23.15 14.90
N TYR A 172 -5.67 22.68 14.55
CA TYR A 172 -5.35 21.26 14.41
C TYR A 172 -5.57 20.49 15.73
N ILE A 173 -5.07 21.01 16.85
CA ILE A 173 -5.27 20.37 18.17
C ILE A 173 -6.77 20.28 18.49
N VAL A 174 -7.52 21.38 18.31
CA VAL A 174 -8.98 21.40 18.53
C VAL A 174 -9.68 20.33 17.69
N ARG A 175 -9.36 20.26 16.42
CA ARG A 175 -9.94 19.26 15.52
C ARG A 175 -9.61 17.83 15.95
N ARG A 176 -8.34 17.54 16.28
CA ARG A 176 -7.92 16.19 16.70
C ARG A 176 -8.61 15.75 17.99
N VAL A 177 -8.69 16.63 18.99
CA VAL A 177 -9.40 16.35 20.24
C VAL A 177 -10.89 16.11 19.99
N PHE A 178 -11.49 16.92 19.12
CA PHE A 178 -12.90 16.77 18.76
C PHE A 178 -13.16 15.44 18.00
N GLU A 179 -12.34 15.11 17.00
CA GLU A 179 -12.48 13.87 16.22
C GLU A 179 -12.39 12.60 17.07
N GLN A 180 -11.57 12.62 18.13
CA GLN A 180 -11.47 11.50 19.08
C GLN A 180 -12.70 11.35 19.98
N ALA A 181 -13.37 12.44 20.25
CA ALA A 181 -14.50 12.48 21.18
C ALA A 181 -15.87 12.41 20.48
N SER A 182 -15.92 12.60 19.16
CA SER A 182 -17.15 12.68 18.37
C SER A 182 -17.28 11.49 17.43
N ASN A 183 -18.43 10.83 17.44
CA ASN A 183 -18.77 9.79 16.49
C ASN A 183 -19.69 10.33 15.40
N GLY A 184 -19.45 9.92 14.14
CA GLY A 184 -20.32 10.24 13.01
C GLY A 184 -20.16 11.65 12.44
N THR A 185 -19.18 12.43 12.91
CA THR A 185 -18.84 13.75 12.37
C THR A 185 -17.51 13.69 11.64
N TYR A 186 -17.43 14.29 10.45
CA TYR A 186 -16.20 14.44 9.70
C TYR A 186 -15.89 15.93 9.47
N VAL A 187 -14.62 16.31 9.57
CA VAL A 187 -14.15 17.69 9.40
C VAL A 187 -13.30 17.78 8.14
N PRO A 188 -13.88 18.14 6.98
CA PRO A 188 -13.16 18.33 5.71
C PRO A 188 -11.98 19.28 5.80
N SER A 189 -12.15 20.41 6.49
CA SER A 189 -11.10 21.38 6.74
C SER A 189 -11.37 22.18 8.02
N LEU A 190 -10.31 22.62 8.69
CA LEU A 190 -10.33 23.60 9.77
C LEU A 190 -8.98 24.33 9.74
N SER A 191 -8.94 25.52 9.18
CA SER A 191 -7.71 26.27 8.92
C SER A 191 -7.96 27.77 8.94
N SER A 192 -6.91 28.55 9.04
CA SER A 192 -6.91 30.01 8.82
C SER A 192 -6.55 30.40 7.38
N ARG A 193 -6.23 29.41 6.54
CA ARG A 193 -5.68 29.64 5.19
C ARG A 193 -6.50 28.99 4.07
N THR A 194 -6.95 27.75 4.27
CA THR A 194 -7.62 26.92 3.25
C THR A 194 -8.98 26.44 3.71
N ILE A 195 -9.85 26.19 2.74
CA ILE A 195 -11.16 25.56 2.92
C ILE A 195 -11.41 24.53 1.83
N VAL A 196 -12.13 23.46 2.15
CA VAL A 196 -12.46 22.37 1.23
C VAL A 196 -13.95 22.21 1.09
N TYR A 197 -14.45 22.32 -0.15
CA TYR A 197 -15.80 21.97 -0.56
C TYR A 197 -15.75 20.67 -1.34
N LYS A 198 -16.48 19.64 -0.92
CA LYS A 198 -16.46 18.32 -1.57
C LYS A 198 -17.73 17.52 -1.28
N GLY A 199 -17.97 16.49 -2.09
CA GLY A 199 -19.09 15.57 -1.88
C GLY A 199 -19.20 14.51 -2.97
N MET A 200 -20.26 13.71 -2.92
CA MET A 200 -20.58 12.69 -3.93
C MET A 200 -21.29 13.32 -5.13
N PHE A 201 -20.55 14.05 -5.94
CA PHE A 201 -21.06 14.81 -7.07
C PHE A 201 -20.67 14.19 -8.40
N LEU A 202 -21.47 14.43 -9.45
CA LEU A 202 -20.98 14.54 -10.81
C LEU A 202 -20.15 15.83 -10.92
N VAL A 203 -19.31 15.95 -11.94
CA VAL A 203 -18.38 17.08 -12.05
C VAL A 203 -19.04 18.45 -12.13
N HIS A 204 -20.24 18.51 -12.72
CA HIS A 204 -21.01 19.74 -12.85
C HIS A 204 -21.80 20.10 -11.58
N ASP A 205 -22.09 19.14 -10.72
CA ASP A 205 -22.94 19.33 -9.55
C ASP A 205 -22.26 20.15 -8.45
N LEU A 206 -20.92 20.10 -8.34
CA LEU A 206 -20.16 20.81 -7.31
C LEU A 206 -20.49 22.31 -7.27
N ARG A 207 -20.50 22.95 -8.45
CA ARG A 207 -20.83 24.38 -8.61
C ARG A 207 -22.29 24.65 -8.27
N LEU A 208 -23.20 23.77 -8.71
CA LEU A 208 -24.63 23.90 -8.49
C LEU A 208 -25.04 23.68 -7.05
N PHE A 209 -24.42 22.72 -6.41
CA PHE A 209 -24.73 22.32 -5.03
C PHE A 209 -24.28 23.33 -3.98
N TYR A 210 -23.01 23.81 -4.05
CA TYR A 210 -22.49 24.80 -3.10
C TYR A 210 -22.72 26.23 -3.62
N LEU A 211 -23.75 26.93 -3.10
CA LEU A 211 -24.08 28.27 -3.53
C LEU A 211 -22.97 29.29 -3.22
N ASP A 212 -22.17 29.07 -2.21
CA ASP A 212 -20.98 29.87 -1.88
C ASP A 212 -20.01 30.00 -3.07
N LEU A 213 -19.87 28.94 -3.89
CA LEU A 213 -18.94 28.91 -5.04
C LEU A 213 -19.44 29.73 -6.24
N GLN A 214 -20.71 30.19 -6.22
CA GLN A 214 -21.31 31.03 -7.25
C GLN A 214 -21.21 32.53 -6.90
N ASP A 215 -20.86 32.86 -5.66
CA ASP A 215 -20.78 34.25 -5.20
C ASP A 215 -19.52 34.92 -5.76
N GLU A 216 -19.68 36.04 -6.48
CA GLU A 216 -18.59 36.81 -7.11
C GLU A 216 -17.60 37.38 -6.07
N ASP A 217 -18.01 37.54 -4.81
CA ASP A 217 -17.16 37.98 -3.71
C ASP A 217 -16.26 36.87 -3.20
N TYR A 218 -16.51 35.62 -3.63
CA TYR A 218 -15.63 34.49 -3.28
C TYR A 218 -14.39 34.51 -4.19
N GLU A 219 -13.30 35.04 -3.68
CA GLU A 219 -12.03 35.19 -4.39
C GLU A 219 -10.92 34.32 -3.81
N SER A 220 -10.05 33.77 -4.67
CA SER A 220 -8.88 32.99 -4.31
C SER A 220 -7.75 33.19 -5.33
N ALA A 221 -6.50 33.08 -4.90
CA ALA A 221 -5.35 32.98 -5.79
C ALA A 221 -5.00 31.51 -6.14
N ILE A 222 -5.59 30.58 -5.41
CA ILE A 222 -5.35 29.14 -5.53
C ILE A 222 -6.70 28.43 -5.67
N GLY A 223 -6.84 27.63 -6.72
CA GLY A 223 -7.96 26.70 -6.88
C GLY A 223 -7.43 25.33 -7.28
N MET A 224 -7.66 24.31 -6.46
CA MET A 224 -7.23 22.94 -6.70
C MET A 224 -8.45 22.03 -6.72
N VAL A 225 -8.60 21.23 -7.77
CA VAL A 225 -9.81 20.42 -8.02
C VAL A 225 -9.48 18.97 -8.28
N HIS A 226 -10.43 18.11 -7.93
CA HIS A 226 -10.33 16.68 -8.14
C HIS A 226 -11.68 16.09 -8.51
N SER A 227 -11.70 15.21 -9.52
CA SER A 227 -12.79 14.28 -9.80
C SER A 227 -12.30 12.86 -9.58
N ARG A 228 -13.04 12.12 -8.75
CA ARG A 228 -12.66 10.77 -8.34
C ARG A 228 -13.19 9.73 -9.31
N PHE A 229 -12.34 8.75 -9.61
CA PHE A 229 -12.74 7.46 -10.15
C PHE A 229 -12.36 6.38 -9.12
N SER A 230 -13.36 5.76 -8.50
CA SER A 230 -13.15 4.82 -7.39
C SER A 230 -13.07 3.40 -7.90
N THR A 231 -11.90 2.79 -7.84
CA THR A 231 -11.69 1.40 -8.26
C THR A 231 -11.76 0.40 -7.10
N ASN A 232 -11.23 0.76 -5.92
CA ASN A 232 -10.98 -0.18 -4.82
C ASN A 232 -11.72 0.16 -3.53
N THR A 233 -12.40 1.30 -3.46
CA THR A 233 -13.14 1.74 -2.25
C THR A 233 -14.51 2.29 -2.61
N ASN A 234 -15.51 2.02 -1.76
CA ASN A 234 -16.84 2.56 -1.96
C ASN A 234 -16.82 4.10 -1.88
N PRO A 235 -17.47 4.80 -2.83
CA PRO A 235 -17.65 6.24 -2.77
C PRO A 235 -18.35 6.68 -1.48
N SER A 236 -17.97 7.83 -0.94
CA SER A 236 -18.66 8.49 0.15
C SER A 236 -18.34 9.97 0.21
N TRP A 237 -19.17 10.77 0.86
CA TRP A 237 -18.96 12.21 1.07
C TRP A 237 -17.59 12.52 1.69
N MET A 238 -17.16 11.72 2.66
CA MET A 238 -15.88 11.89 3.36
C MET A 238 -14.68 11.55 2.48
N ARG A 239 -14.80 10.52 1.63
CA ARG A 239 -13.72 10.02 0.77
C ARG A 239 -13.52 10.80 -0.51
N ALA A 240 -14.41 11.75 -0.85
CA ALA A 240 -14.17 12.69 -1.92
C ALA A 240 -12.92 13.53 -1.63
N HIS A 241 -12.15 13.85 -2.69
CA HIS A 241 -11.04 14.79 -2.60
C HIS A 241 -11.50 16.21 -2.85
N PRO A 242 -10.74 17.25 -2.43
CA PRO A 242 -9.45 17.22 -1.72
C PRO A 242 -9.50 16.68 -0.29
N ASN A 243 -8.35 16.22 0.21
CA ASN A 243 -8.08 16.14 1.64
C ASN A 243 -7.68 17.52 2.16
N ARG A 244 -7.03 17.64 3.35
CA ARG A 244 -6.72 18.95 3.96
C ARG A 244 -5.52 19.64 3.32
N PHE A 245 -4.55 18.87 2.85
CA PHE A 245 -3.33 19.35 2.21
C PHE A 245 -3.16 18.84 0.80
N ILE A 246 -3.70 17.65 0.47
CA ILE A 246 -3.42 16.98 -0.80
C ILE A 246 -4.64 16.60 -1.62
N LEU A 247 -4.39 16.51 -2.92
CA LEU A 247 -5.20 15.79 -3.91
C LEU A 247 -4.32 14.70 -4.50
N HIS A 248 -4.89 13.51 -4.69
CA HIS A 248 -4.12 12.35 -5.14
C HIS A 248 -4.83 11.64 -6.29
N ASN A 249 -4.12 11.48 -7.40
CA ASN A 249 -4.51 10.59 -8.49
C ASN A 249 -3.53 9.42 -8.49
N GLY A 250 -3.95 8.29 -7.97
CA GLY A 250 -3.13 7.09 -7.87
C GLY A 250 -3.56 6.17 -6.74
N GLU A 251 -2.64 5.35 -6.30
CA GLU A 251 -2.81 4.41 -5.19
C GLU A 251 -1.47 4.21 -4.48
N ILE A 252 -1.47 4.24 -3.16
CA ILE A 252 -0.30 3.94 -2.34
C ILE A 252 -0.34 2.45 -2.03
N ASN A 253 0.42 1.67 -2.78
CA ASN A 253 0.40 0.21 -2.69
C ASN A 253 0.95 -0.31 -1.35
N THR A 254 1.82 0.47 -0.71
CA THR A 254 2.47 0.12 0.57
C THR A 254 1.76 0.66 1.79
N ILE A 255 0.53 1.16 1.64
CA ILE A 255 -0.23 1.90 2.67
C ILE A 255 -0.28 1.20 4.02
N LYS A 256 -0.44 -0.13 4.06
CA LYS A 256 -0.53 -0.89 5.31
C LYS A 256 0.74 -0.77 6.13
N GLY A 257 1.91 -1.04 5.53
CA GLY A 257 3.21 -0.91 6.19
C GLY A 257 3.50 0.52 6.63
N ASN A 258 3.24 1.51 5.76
CA ASN A 258 3.43 2.93 6.07
C ASN A 258 2.57 3.37 7.27
N THR A 259 1.30 2.95 7.31
CA THR A 259 0.39 3.27 8.41
C THR A 259 0.84 2.63 9.71
N ASP A 260 1.17 1.35 9.69
CA ASP A 260 1.64 0.61 10.87
C ASP A 260 2.93 1.23 11.43
N ALA A 261 3.86 1.63 10.56
CA ALA A 261 5.09 2.30 10.97
C ALA A 261 4.83 3.69 11.58
N MET A 262 3.90 4.48 11.02
CA MET A 262 3.54 5.78 11.60
C MET A 262 2.86 5.65 12.97
N LEU A 263 1.97 4.67 13.13
CA LEU A 263 1.33 4.39 14.44
C LEU A 263 2.34 3.87 15.47
N ALA A 264 3.31 3.07 15.04
CA ALA A 264 4.37 2.58 15.92
C ALA A 264 5.32 3.71 16.40
N ARG A 265 5.57 4.72 15.57
CA ARG A 265 6.39 5.90 15.94
C ARG A 265 5.76 6.74 17.05
N GLU A 266 4.47 6.65 17.28
CA GLU A 266 3.77 7.44 18.29
C GLU A 266 4.37 7.33 19.71
N GLU A 267 4.99 6.22 20.05
CA GLU A 267 5.63 5.99 21.35
C GLU A 267 7.02 6.64 21.45
N THR A 268 7.74 6.67 20.34
CA THR A 268 9.15 7.11 20.32
C THR A 268 9.35 8.53 19.79
N ILE A 269 8.34 9.09 19.11
CA ILE A 269 8.43 10.41 18.50
C ILE A 269 8.24 11.49 19.56
N SER A 270 9.07 12.50 19.52
CA SER A 270 8.96 13.68 20.34
C SER A 270 8.97 14.95 19.50
N SER A 271 8.22 15.96 19.94
CA SER A 271 8.13 17.23 19.24
C SER A 271 8.53 18.38 20.16
N PRO A 272 9.54 19.18 19.79
CA PRO A 272 9.88 20.38 20.53
C PRO A 272 8.80 21.46 20.44
N ILE A 273 7.91 21.38 19.44
CA ILE A 273 6.85 22.33 19.16
C ILE A 273 5.57 21.96 19.90
N MET A 274 5.07 20.73 19.74
CA MET A 274 3.81 20.27 20.35
C MET A 274 3.95 19.93 21.84
N LYS A 275 5.11 19.49 22.27
CA LYS A 275 5.39 19.18 23.68
C LYS A 275 4.27 18.35 24.33
N GLU A 276 3.63 18.92 25.36
CA GLU A 276 2.54 18.28 26.10
C GLU A 276 1.26 18.06 25.25
N ASP A 277 1.07 18.83 24.19
CA ASP A 277 -0.08 18.68 23.29
C ASP A 277 0.02 17.45 22.38
N MET A 278 1.21 16.77 22.32
CA MET A 278 1.38 15.53 21.50
C MET A 278 0.31 14.49 21.81
N ASN A 279 0.01 14.21 23.06
CA ASN A 279 -0.98 13.21 23.45
C ASN A 279 -2.41 13.54 23.00
N LYS A 280 -2.70 14.81 22.71
CA LYS A 280 -4.01 15.26 22.24
C LYS A 280 -4.24 14.99 20.75
N ILE A 281 -3.17 14.85 19.98
CA ILE A 281 -3.24 14.70 18.52
C ILE A 281 -3.08 13.26 18.03
N LEU A 282 -2.76 12.33 18.93
CA LEU A 282 -2.67 10.90 18.62
C LEU A 282 -4.07 10.24 18.58
N PRO A 283 -4.28 9.19 17.78
CA PRO A 283 -3.32 8.60 16.86
C PRO A 283 -3.03 9.52 15.65
N ILE A 284 -1.82 9.42 15.08
CA ILE A 284 -1.42 10.25 13.92
C ILE A 284 -2.35 9.98 12.73
N ILE A 285 -2.62 8.72 12.45
CA ILE A 285 -3.36 8.26 11.28
C ILE A 285 -4.76 7.78 11.67
N ASN A 286 -5.76 8.21 10.90
CA ASN A 286 -7.09 7.62 10.91
C ASN A 286 -7.14 6.45 9.93
N THR A 287 -7.08 5.23 10.44
CA THR A 287 -7.04 3.98 9.65
C THR A 287 -8.35 3.65 8.92
N SER A 288 -9.44 4.37 9.19
CA SER A 288 -10.71 4.22 8.45
C SER A 288 -10.76 5.05 7.16
N GLY A 289 -9.77 5.92 6.95
CA GLY A 289 -9.64 6.76 5.78
C GLY A 289 -9.23 5.98 4.52
N SER A 290 -9.16 6.69 3.38
CA SER A 290 -8.50 6.17 2.18
C SER A 290 -6.97 6.27 2.33
N ASP A 291 -6.22 5.60 1.44
CA ASP A 291 -4.75 5.69 1.35
C ASP A 291 -4.25 7.14 1.33
N SER A 292 -4.86 7.96 0.47
CA SER A 292 -4.56 9.39 0.36
C SER A 292 -4.93 10.20 1.62
N ALA A 293 -6.02 9.84 2.32
CA ALA A 293 -6.36 10.49 3.59
C ALA A 293 -5.36 10.13 4.69
N MET A 294 -4.84 8.91 4.69
CA MET A 294 -3.80 8.49 5.63
C MET A 294 -2.47 9.21 5.36
N LEU A 295 -2.08 9.38 4.07
CA LEU A 295 -0.93 10.21 3.70
C LEU A 295 -1.13 11.66 4.11
N ASP A 296 -2.31 12.23 3.87
CA ASP A 296 -2.67 13.59 4.28
C ASP A 296 -2.52 13.78 5.80
N ASN A 297 -2.93 12.79 6.60
CA ASN A 297 -2.75 12.83 8.06
C ASN A 297 -1.25 12.83 8.44
N ALA A 298 -0.42 12.03 7.79
CA ALA A 298 1.02 12.00 8.05
C ALA A 298 1.69 13.32 7.68
N LEU A 299 1.35 13.90 6.52
CA LEU A 299 1.88 15.19 6.08
C LEU A 299 1.41 16.32 7.01
N GLU A 300 0.11 16.37 7.35
CA GLU A 300 -0.43 17.34 8.30
C GLU A 300 0.28 17.25 9.65
N PHE A 301 0.49 16.04 10.17
CA PHE A 301 1.22 15.83 11.42
C PHE A 301 2.64 16.40 11.34
N MET A 302 3.40 16.10 10.30
CA MET A 302 4.77 16.61 10.14
C MET A 302 4.79 18.14 10.00
N VAL A 303 3.88 18.73 9.22
CA VAL A 303 3.78 20.18 9.03
C VAL A 303 3.42 20.88 10.33
N MET A 304 2.44 20.37 11.07
CA MET A 304 2.05 20.97 12.37
C MET A 304 3.15 20.84 13.43
N ASN A 305 4.08 19.91 13.25
CA ASN A 305 5.28 19.77 14.08
C ASN A 305 6.50 20.53 13.54
N GLY A 306 6.33 21.40 12.53
CA GLY A 306 7.34 22.39 12.11
C GLY A 306 8.10 22.03 10.83
N MET A 307 7.77 20.94 10.18
CA MET A 307 8.36 20.59 8.89
C MET A 307 7.70 21.40 7.77
N ASP A 308 8.50 21.91 6.82
CA ASP A 308 7.93 22.55 5.62
C ASP A 308 7.15 21.53 4.77
N LEU A 309 5.99 21.91 4.26
CA LEU A 309 5.17 20.99 3.46
C LEU A 309 5.91 20.38 2.24
N PRO A 310 6.69 21.15 1.44
CA PRO A 310 7.49 20.56 0.37
C PRO A 310 8.51 19.53 0.87
N LEU A 311 9.15 19.77 2.03
CA LEU A 311 10.09 18.83 2.64
C LEU A 311 9.36 17.53 3.06
N ALA A 312 8.22 17.65 3.74
CA ALA A 312 7.42 16.50 4.16
C ALA A 312 7.02 15.61 2.95
N VAL A 313 6.63 16.24 1.83
CA VAL A 313 6.32 15.54 0.59
C VAL A 313 7.58 14.90 -0.03
N MET A 314 8.73 15.59 -0.03
CA MET A 314 10.00 15.07 -0.57
C MET A 314 10.48 13.81 0.13
N ILE A 315 10.32 13.74 1.45
CA ILE A 315 10.78 12.57 2.23
C ILE A 315 9.79 11.41 2.25
N THR A 316 8.50 11.68 2.08
CA THR A 316 7.47 10.63 1.96
C THR A 316 7.43 10.01 0.56
N ILE A 317 7.66 10.83 -0.49
CA ILE A 317 7.67 10.41 -1.89
C ILE A 317 9.00 10.84 -2.54
N PRO A 318 10.10 10.20 -2.14
CA PRO A 318 11.43 10.58 -2.61
C PRO A 318 11.63 10.21 -4.09
N GLU A 319 12.39 11.05 -4.82
CA GLU A 319 12.86 10.67 -6.14
C GLU A 319 13.81 9.47 -6.09
N PRO A 320 14.03 8.75 -7.21
CA PRO A 320 15.04 7.69 -7.27
C PRO A 320 16.43 8.30 -7.04
N TRP A 321 17.08 7.92 -5.95
CA TRP A 321 18.37 8.52 -5.55
C TRP A 321 19.50 7.49 -5.49
N GLU A 322 19.24 6.24 -5.13
CA GLU A 322 20.29 5.25 -4.90
C GLU A 322 21.00 4.84 -6.20
N ASN A 323 20.22 4.49 -7.23
CA ASN A 323 20.75 4.05 -8.52
C ASN A 323 20.81 5.17 -9.58
N ASN A 324 20.39 6.38 -9.24
CA ASN A 324 20.42 7.51 -10.16
C ASN A 324 21.83 8.13 -10.21
N LYS A 325 22.55 7.95 -11.33
CA LYS A 325 23.90 8.46 -11.51
C LYS A 325 23.97 9.98 -11.66
N ASN A 326 22.86 10.63 -11.97
CA ASN A 326 22.80 12.07 -12.26
C ASN A 326 22.42 12.93 -11.05
N ILE A 327 22.18 12.33 -9.89
CA ILE A 327 21.87 13.06 -8.67
C ILE A 327 23.15 13.54 -7.98
N SER A 328 23.15 14.77 -7.43
CA SER A 328 24.30 15.30 -6.68
C SER A 328 24.54 14.50 -5.39
N GLN A 329 25.78 14.47 -4.89
CA GLN A 329 26.12 13.76 -3.67
C GLN A 329 25.34 14.34 -2.46
N LYS A 330 25.18 15.65 -2.36
CA LYS A 330 24.40 16.29 -1.30
C LYS A 330 22.95 15.82 -1.26
N LYS A 331 22.29 15.75 -2.43
CA LYS A 331 20.92 15.23 -2.51
C LYS A 331 20.85 13.75 -2.17
N ARG A 332 21.86 12.96 -2.56
CA ARG A 332 21.95 11.55 -2.20
C ARG A 332 22.07 11.37 -0.69
N ASP A 333 22.92 12.14 -0.04
CA ASP A 333 23.13 12.13 1.41
C ASP A 333 21.86 12.55 2.15
N PHE A 334 21.19 13.59 1.67
CA PHE A 334 19.89 14.02 2.21
C PHE A 334 18.84 12.91 2.17
N TYR A 335 18.61 12.30 1.01
CA TYR A 335 17.64 11.22 0.89
C TYR A 335 18.03 9.98 1.69
N GLN A 336 19.31 9.65 1.73
CA GLN A 336 19.81 8.53 2.53
C GLN A 336 19.59 8.78 4.03
N TYR A 337 19.81 10.00 4.51
CA TYR A 337 19.55 10.36 5.89
C TYR A 337 18.09 10.12 6.28
N TYR A 338 17.14 10.66 5.52
CA TYR A 338 15.72 10.46 5.82
C TYR A 338 15.25 9.03 5.61
N ALA A 339 15.82 8.29 4.66
CA ALA A 339 15.51 6.88 4.44
C ALA A 339 15.88 5.98 5.64
N THR A 340 16.76 6.43 6.54
CA THR A 340 17.06 5.70 7.80
C THR A 340 15.93 5.79 8.83
N MET A 341 15.01 6.75 8.67
CA MET A 341 13.93 7.02 9.61
C MET A 341 12.54 6.77 9.04
N LEU A 342 12.38 6.97 7.73
CA LEU A 342 11.08 6.92 7.07
C LEU A 342 11.15 6.06 5.81
N GLU A 343 10.33 5.04 5.73
CA GLU A 343 10.09 4.27 4.53
C GLU A 343 9.30 5.10 3.50
N PRO A 344 9.64 5.01 2.19
CA PRO A 344 8.87 5.68 1.16
C PRO A 344 7.41 5.20 1.14
N TRP A 345 6.49 6.13 0.86
CA TRP A 345 5.09 5.82 0.55
C TRP A 345 5.03 5.55 -0.95
N ASP A 346 4.95 4.29 -1.33
CA ASP A 346 5.23 3.82 -2.67
C ASP A 346 3.98 3.33 -3.40
N GLY A 347 3.90 3.69 -4.66
CA GLY A 347 2.81 3.38 -5.57
C GLY A 347 2.72 4.44 -6.67
N PRO A 348 1.90 4.22 -7.73
CA PRO A 348 1.70 5.20 -8.80
C PRO A 348 0.94 6.41 -8.27
N ALA A 349 1.55 7.59 -8.27
CA ALA A 349 0.98 8.80 -7.68
C ALA A 349 1.25 10.07 -8.49
N ALA A 350 0.19 10.86 -8.68
CA ALA A 350 0.29 12.28 -8.98
C ALA A 350 -0.36 13.04 -7.83
N ILE A 351 0.44 13.79 -7.09
CA ILE A 351 0.00 14.49 -5.89
C ILE A 351 0.13 15.98 -6.11
N LEU A 352 -0.98 16.69 -5.89
CA LEU A 352 -0.99 18.12 -5.71
C LEU A 352 -1.15 18.42 -4.22
N PHE A 353 -0.45 19.43 -3.74
CA PHE A 353 -0.52 19.82 -2.35
C PHE A 353 -0.50 21.34 -2.16
N SER A 354 -1.14 21.79 -1.10
CA SER A 354 -1.12 23.21 -0.71
C SER A 354 -1.39 23.36 0.78
N ASP A 355 -0.77 24.37 1.36
CA ASP A 355 -1.09 24.87 2.70
C ASP A 355 -1.79 26.25 2.68
N GLY A 356 -2.16 26.73 1.48
CA GLY A 356 -2.79 28.02 1.25
C GLY A 356 -1.81 29.16 0.88
N ASP A 357 -0.50 28.92 1.02
CA ASP A 357 0.56 29.86 0.65
C ASP A 357 1.41 29.32 -0.50
N VAL A 358 1.66 28.01 -0.49
CA VAL A 358 2.35 27.33 -1.59
C VAL A 358 1.42 26.34 -2.28
N VAL A 359 1.65 26.12 -3.56
CA VAL A 359 1.04 25.04 -4.34
C VAL A 359 2.15 24.22 -4.96
N GLY A 360 2.15 22.93 -4.69
CA GLY A 360 3.11 22.01 -5.27
C GLY A 360 2.45 20.87 -6.01
N ALA A 361 3.21 20.27 -6.91
CA ALA A 361 2.85 19.05 -7.61
C ALA A 361 4.07 18.13 -7.73
N VAL A 362 3.87 16.84 -7.46
CA VAL A 362 4.92 15.83 -7.55
C VAL A 362 4.36 14.55 -8.17
N LEU A 363 5.18 13.88 -8.95
CA LEU A 363 4.94 12.50 -9.36
C LEU A 363 5.82 11.55 -8.53
N ASP A 364 5.31 10.35 -8.34
CA ASP A 364 6.09 9.24 -7.78
C ASP A 364 7.38 8.99 -8.59
N ARG A 365 8.30 8.25 -8.04
CA ARG A 365 9.60 7.97 -8.68
C ARG A 365 9.49 7.25 -10.04
N ASN A 366 8.40 6.54 -10.28
CA ASN A 366 8.12 5.87 -11.53
C ASN A 366 7.42 6.80 -12.55
N GLY A 367 6.61 7.74 -12.08
CA GLY A 367 5.99 8.81 -12.86
C GLY A 367 5.01 8.31 -13.93
N LEU A 368 4.16 7.34 -13.57
CA LEU A 368 3.18 6.74 -14.48
C LEU A 368 1.98 7.66 -14.77
N ARG A 369 1.56 8.45 -13.78
CA ARG A 369 0.38 9.31 -13.91
C ARG A 369 0.70 10.55 -14.75
N PRO A 370 -0.20 10.97 -15.68
CA PRO A 370 0.02 12.17 -16.48
C PRO A 370 -0.19 13.44 -15.64
N SER A 371 0.65 14.44 -15.87
CA SER A 371 0.50 15.79 -15.33
C SER A 371 1.12 16.80 -16.28
N ARG A 372 0.35 17.78 -16.72
CA ARG A 372 0.72 18.82 -17.67
C ARG A 372 0.49 20.19 -17.06
N TYR A 373 1.36 21.13 -17.37
CA TYR A 373 1.17 22.51 -16.89
C TYR A 373 1.55 23.56 -17.93
N TYR A 374 0.88 24.71 -17.80
CA TYR A 374 1.19 25.93 -18.51
C TYR A 374 1.49 27.03 -17.50
N ILE A 375 2.42 27.92 -17.85
CA ILE A 375 2.61 29.22 -17.20
C ILE A 375 2.30 30.26 -18.23
N THR A 376 1.41 31.20 -17.91
CA THR A 376 0.95 32.27 -18.82
C THR A 376 1.73 33.56 -18.58
N LYS A 377 1.73 34.46 -19.57
CA LYS A 377 2.39 35.76 -19.48
C LYS A 377 1.77 36.69 -18.44
N ASP A 378 0.49 36.53 -18.13
CA ASP A 378 -0.22 37.24 -17.07
C ASP A 378 0.06 36.70 -15.66
N GLY A 379 0.89 35.65 -15.54
CA GLY A 379 1.38 35.11 -14.28
C GLY A 379 0.49 34.06 -13.65
N ARG A 380 -0.30 33.34 -14.45
CA ARG A 380 -1.07 32.17 -13.97
C ARG A 380 -0.38 30.86 -14.30
N MET A 381 -0.45 29.91 -13.40
CA MET A 381 -0.13 28.51 -13.64
C MET A 381 -1.41 27.70 -13.74
N ILE A 382 -1.53 26.90 -14.79
CA ILE A 382 -2.63 25.94 -15.01
C ILE A 382 -2.00 24.56 -15.08
N LEU A 383 -2.38 23.67 -14.17
CA LEU A 383 -1.90 22.30 -14.12
C LEU A 383 -3.09 21.36 -14.18
N SER A 384 -2.99 20.25 -14.93
CA SER A 384 -4.01 19.22 -14.97
C SER A 384 -3.47 17.88 -15.45
N SER A 385 -4.26 16.81 -15.21
CA SER A 385 -4.02 15.47 -15.78
C SER A 385 -3.93 15.52 -17.31
N GLU A 386 -4.62 16.44 -17.96
CA GLU A 386 -4.67 16.58 -19.42
C GLU A 386 -4.43 18.03 -19.86
N VAL A 387 -4.10 18.20 -21.13
CA VAL A 387 -4.01 19.52 -21.77
C VAL A 387 -5.38 19.96 -22.26
N GLY A 388 -5.57 21.30 -22.44
CA GLY A 388 -6.78 21.83 -23.02
C GLY A 388 -7.98 21.98 -22.09
N VAL A 389 -7.77 21.74 -20.78
CA VAL A 389 -8.82 21.89 -19.74
C VAL A 389 -9.30 23.35 -19.56
N LEU A 390 -8.46 24.33 -19.88
CA LEU A 390 -8.84 25.74 -19.98
C LEU A 390 -8.38 26.28 -21.32
N PRO A 391 -9.21 27.14 -21.99
CA PRO A 391 -8.81 27.86 -23.20
C PRO A 391 -7.63 28.77 -22.84
N CYS A 392 -6.55 28.67 -23.57
CA CYS A 392 -5.39 29.53 -23.43
C CYS A 392 -4.84 29.83 -24.82
N GLU A 393 -4.84 31.13 -25.17
CA GLU A 393 -4.27 31.54 -26.44
C GLU A 393 -2.79 31.24 -26.52
N PRO A 394 -2.30 30.55 -27.57
CA PRO A 394 -0.91 30.13 -27.67
C PRO A 394 0.12 31.24 -27.46
N GLN A 395 -0.16 32.44 -27.90
CA GLN A 395 0.69 33.62 -27.71
C GLN A 395 0.82 34.06 -26.25
N ASN A 396 -0.10 33.66 -25.38
CA ASN A 396 -0.08 34.01 -23.97
C ASN A 396 0.63 32.97 -23.12
N ILE A 397 1.00 31.83 -23.69
CA ILE A 397 1.74 30.77 -22.98
C ILE A 397 3.22 31.13 -22.94
N LEU A 398 3.78 31.24 -21.73
CA LEU A 398 5.22 31.45 -21.49
C LEU A 398 5.97 30.12 -21.38
N VAL A 399 5.39 29.16 -20.63
CA VAL A 399 5.95 27.81 -20.42
C VAL A 399 4.86 26.78 -20.68
N LYS A 400 5.21 25.69 -21.38
CA LYS A 400 4.37 24.53 -21.61
C LYS A 400 5.24 23.31 -21.42
N ASP A 401 4.96 22.54 -20.34
CA ASP A 401 5.77 21.37 -20.00
C ASP A 401 4.89 20.31 -19.30
N ARG A 402 5.51 19.20 -19.00
CA ARG A 402 4.96 18.11 -18.17
C ARG A 402 5.75 17.95 -16.88
N LEU A 403 5.09 17.52 -15.85
CA LEU A 403 5.77 17.05 -14.65
C LEU A 403 6.50 15.74 -14.97
N ARG A 404 7.72 15.61 -14.49
CA ARG A 404 8.57 14.43 -14.73
C ARG A 404 8.64 13.54 -13.49
N PRO A 405 8.98 12.24 -13.64
CA PRO A 405 9.12 11.33 -12.51
C PRO A 405 10.03 11.89 -11.42
N GLY A 406 9.57 11.84 -10.18
CA GLY A 406 10.32 12.31 -9.03
C GLY A 406 10.60 13.81 -8.98
N LYS A 407 10.10 14.62 -9.94
CA LYS A 407 10.29 16.08 -9.96
C LYS A 407 9.11 16.80 -9.32
N MET A 408 9.41 17.88 -8.61
CA MET A 408 8.45 18.75 -7.94
C MET A 408 8.32 20.08 -8.67
N LEU A 409 7.09 20.50 -8.95
CA LEU A 409 6.76 21.85 -9.35
C LEU A 409 6.22 22.56 -8.12
N LEU A 410 6.75 23.71 -7.76
CA LEU A 410 6.31 24.50 -6.62
C LEU A 410 6.06 25.95 -7.01
N VAL A 411 4.94 26.50 -6.60
CA VAL A 411 4.62 27.94 -6.69
C VAL A 411 4.51 28.48 -5.26
N ASP A 412 5.29 29.51 -4.96
CA ASP A 412 5.20 30.28 -3.72
C ASP A 412 4.43 31.59 -4.02
N THR A 413 3.17 31.65 -3.61
CA THR A 413 2.30 32.80 -3.90
C THR A 413 2.62 34.04 -3.06
N LEU A 414 3.30 33.86 -1.92
CA LEU A 414 3.76 34.97 -1.08
C LEU A 414 4.99 35.65 -1.66
N LYS A 415 5.93 34.87 -2.22
CA LYS A 415 7.09 35.40 -2.94
C LYS A 415 6.77 35.77 -4.38
N GLY A 416 5.68 35.23 -4.93
CA GLY A 416 5.26 35.47 -6.29
C GLY A 416 6.18 34.83 -7.33
N GLU A 417 6.67 33.61 -7.07
CA GLU A 417 7.61 32.91 -7.93
C GLU A 417 7.27 31.43 -8.11
N VAL A 418 7.76 30.86 -9.22
CA VAL A 418 7.81 29.42 -9.43
C VAL A 418 9.19 28.96 -9.02
N VAL A 419 9.25 28.05 -8.06
CA VAL A 419 10.50 27.54 -7.51
C VAL A 419 10.96 26.34 -8.36
N ASP A 420 12.18 26.39 -8.85
CA ASP A 420 12.81 25.33 -9.62
C ASP A 420 13.10 24.10 -8.73
N ASP A 421 12.84 22.89 -9.26
CA ASP A 421 13.00 21.62 -8.54
C ASP A 421 14.44 21.44 -8.00
N GLU A 422 15.44 21.74 -8.83
CA GLU A 422 16.85 21.58 -8.43
C GLU A 422 17.23 22.55 -7.33
N LYS A 423 16.78 23.81 -7.42
CA LYS A 423 17.01 24.82 -6.38
C LYS A 423 16.33 24.46 -5.07
N LEU A 424 15.08 23.98 -5.13
CA LEU A 424 14.33 23.56 -3.97
C LEU A 424 15.01 22.40 -3.24
N LYS A 425 15.37 21.37 -4.00
CA LYS A 425 16.01 20.17 -3.45
C LYS A 425 17.44 20.46 -2.94
N GLU A 426 18.21 21.29 -3.65
CA GLU A 426 19.53 21.71 -3.17
C GLU A 426 19.45 22.55 -1.89
N TYR A 427 18.42 23.40 -1.77
CA TYR A 427 18.16 24.15 -0.55
C TYR A 427 17.98 23.21 0.66
N TYR A 428 17.08 22.20 0.56
CA TYR A 428 16.88 21.26 1.65
C TYR A 428 18.09 20.35 1.89
N ALA A 429 18.74 19.89 0.83
CA ALA A 429 19.94 19.04 0.93
C ALA A 429 21.16 19.76 1.52
N SER A 430 21.14 21.09 1.59
CA SER A 430 22.21 21.91 2.14
C SER A 430 21.89 22.50 3.52
N ARG A 431 20.71 22.18 4.10
CA ARG A 431 20.31 22.70 5.44
C ARG A 431 21.22 22.20 6.56
N GLU A 432 21.61 20.92 6.43
CA GLU A 432 22.43 20.25 7.45
C GLU A 432 23.55 19.47 6.76
N PRO A 433 24.62 19.13 7.45
CA PRO A 433 25.74 18.36 6.90
C PRO A 433 25.42 16.84 6.89
N TYR A 434 24.39 16.45 6.16
CA TYR A 434 23.88 15.07 6.15
C TYR A 434 24.96 14.03 5.77
N GLY A 435 25.86 14.35 4.85
CA GLY A 435 26.97 13.47 4.47
C GLY A 435 27.90 13.18 5.64
N GLU A 436 28.29 14.21 6.44
CA GLU A 436 29.11 14.01 7.63
C GLU A 436 28.38 13.18 8.72
N TRP A 437 27.07 13.38 8.85
CA TRP A 437 26.27 12.62 9.80
C TRP A 437 26.20 11.16 9.43
N ILE A 438 25.98 10.86 8.14
CA ILE A 438 25.97 9.50 7.59
C ILE A 438 27.33 8.82 7.77
N ASP A 439 28.42 9.51 7.39
CA ASP A 439 29.77 8.95 7.49
C ASP A 439 30.16 8.57 8.93
N ARG A 440 29.64 9.30 9.92
CA ARG A 440 29.92 9.05 11.34
C ARG A 440 29.03 8.00 11.98
N ASN A 441 27.77 7.89 11.55
CA ASN A 441 26.76 7.14 12.30
C ASN A 441 26.20 5.94 11.55
N LEU A 442 26.08 5.99 10.21
CA LEU A 442 25.54 4.90 9.41
C LEU A 442 26.57 3.76 9.31
N VAL A 443 26.19 2.58 9.79
CA VAL A 443 27.04 1.41 9.73
C VAL A 443 26.74 0.61 8.48
N GLN A 444 27.77 0.21 7.73
CA GLN A 444 27.62 -0.67 6.57
C GLN A 444 27.86 -2.12 7.01
N LEU A 445 27.00 -3.05 6.63
CA LEU A 445 27.16 -4.48 6.96
C LEU A 445 28.53 -5.03 6.54
N LYS A 446 29.00 -4.63 5.34
CA LYS A 446 30.29 -5.06 4.80
C LYS A 446 31.51 -4.63 5.61
N ASP A 447 31.39 -3.55 6.39
CA ASP A 447 32.49 -2.98 7.19
C ASP A 447 32.57 -3.60 8.58
N LEU A 448 31.58 -4.42 8.97
CA LEU A 448 31.61 -5.16 10.22
C LEU A 448 32.65 -6.31 10.16
N LYS A 449 33.36 -6.48 11.24
CA LYS A 449 34.34 -7.57 11.38
C LYS A 449 33.64 -8.93 11.36
N ILE A 450 34.25 -9.90 10.68
CA ILE A 450 33.84 -11.30 10.75
C ILE A 450 34.33 -11.86 12.09
N PRO A 451 33.44 -12.34 12.97
CA PRO A 451 33.84 -12.91 14.24
C PRO A 451 34.50 -14.29 14.02
N ASN A 452 35.47 -14.62 14.85
CA ASN A 452 36.08 -15.96 14.83
C ASN A 452 35.19 -16.96 15.61
N VAL A 453 34.02 -17.24 15.06
CA VAL A 453 33.03 -18.18 15.62
C VAL A 453 32.66 -19.18 14.54
N LYS A 454 32.68 -20.44 14.86
CA LYS A 454 32.23 -21.50 13.95
C LYS A 454 30.73 -21.66 14.06
N THR A 455 30.02 -21.53 12.95
CA THR A 455 28.58 -21.86 12.86
C THR A 455 28.42 -23.38 12.85
N PRO A 456 27.38 -23.94 13.50
CA PRO A 456 27.02 -25.33 13.28
C PRO A 456 26.78 -25.60 11.81
N SER A 457 27.34 -26.64 11.28
CA SER A 457 27.14 -27.12 9.90
C SER A 457 26.47 -28.47 9.95
N TYR A 458 25.51 -28.71 9.12
CA TYR A 458 24.72 -29.93 9.03
C TYR A 458 25.09 -30.65 7.73
N THR A 459 25.40 -31.95 7.83
CA THR A 459 25.75 -32.78 6.67
C THR A 459 25.14 -34.17 6.81
N GLY A 460 25.03 -34.92 5.72
CA GLY A 460 24.53 -36.27 5.71
C GLY A 460 23.15 -36.43 6.36
N ASP A 461 23.01 -37.35 7.28
CA ASP A 461 21.73 -37.70 7.92
C ASP A 461 21.13 -36.56 8.74
N ASP A 462 21.95 -35.71 9.38
CA ASP A 462 21.46 -34.57 10.15
C ASP A 462 20.87 -33.49 9.23
N LEU A 463 21.52 -33.23 8.10
CA LEU A 463 20.99 -32.33 7.09
C LEU A 463 19.67 -32.85 6.52
N LEU A 464 19.62 -34.11 6.12
CA LEU A 464 18.43 -34.76 5.60
C LEU A 464 17.26 -34.72 6.59
N ARG A 465 17.55 -34.97 7.88
CA ARG A 465 16.55 -34.91 8.96
C ARG A 465 15.95 -33.50 9.07
N LEU A 466 16.78 -32.44 9.06
CA LEU A 466 16.32 -31.09 9.09
C LEU A 466 15.52 -30.73 7.84
N GLN A 467 15.96 -31.15 6.65
CA GLN A 467 15.20 -30.97 5.41
C GLN A 467 13.80 -31.56 5.52
N LYS A 468 13.65 -32.75 6.10
CA LYS A 468 12.33 -33.35 6.36
C LYS A 468 11.48 -32.56 7.36
N VAL A 469 12.06 -32.12 8.48
CA VAL A 469 11.37 -31.33 9.50
C VAL A 469 10.77 -30.08 8.91
N PHE A 470 11.52 -29.40 8.03
CA PHE A 470 11.10 -28.14 7.39
C PHE A 470 10.42 -28.33 6.03
N GLY A 471 9.99 -29.55 5.72
CA GLY A 471 9.15 -29.86 4.58
C GLY A 471 9.80 -29.76 3.21
N TYR A 472 11.15 -29.78 3.13
CA TYR A 472 11.86 -29.86 1.85
C TYR A 472 11.50 -31.13 1.11
N LYS A 473 11.29 -31.01 -0.19
CA LYS A 473 11.09 -32.14 -1.11
C LYS A 473 12.26 -32.23 -2.09
N TYR A 474 12.48 -33.40 -2.66
CA TYR A 474 13.54 -33.58 -3.66
C TYR A 474 13.36 -32.64 -4.86
N GLU A 475 12.12 -32.37 -5.27
CA GLU A 475 11.84 -31.44 -6.37
C GLU A 475 12.24 -30.00 -6.03
N ASP A 476 12.13 -29.55 -4.78
CA ASP A 476 12.54 -28.20 -4.37
C ASP A 476 14.05 -28.02 -4.54
N ILE A 477 14.81 -29.06 -4.17
CA ILE A 477 16.27 -29.04 -4.31
C ILE A 477 16.68 -29.08 -5.78
N SER A 478 16.10 -30.01 -6.56
CA SER A 478 16.52 -30.27 -7.94
C SER A 478 16.01 -29.23 -8.94
N THR A 479 14.81 -28.66 -8.71
CA THR A 479 14.16 -27.73 -9.64
C THR A 479 14.23 -26.26 -9.25
N LEU A 480 14.54 -25.93 -7.98
CA LEU A 480 14.63 -24.58 -7.48
C LEU A 480 16.03 -24.24 -6.97
N ILE A 481 16.47 -24.88 -5.86
CA ILE A 481 17.72 -24.49 -5.19
C ILE A 481 18.94 -24.70 -6.10
N LEU A 482 19.08 -25.87 -6.71
CA LEU A 482 20.21 -26.19 -7.61
C LEU A 482 20.30 -25.25 -8.82
N PRO A 483 19.21 -24.99 -9.60
CA PRO A 483 19.26 -24.03 -10.69
C PRO A 483 19.58 -22.61 -10.23
N MET A 484 19.01 -22.14 -9.11
CA MET A 484 19.29 -20.80 -8.57
C MET A 484 20.76 -20.65 -8.16
N ALA A 485 21.32 -21.62 -7.46
CA ALA A 485 22.72 -21.63 -7.06
C ALA A 485 23.69 -21.73 -8.26
N ARG A 486 23.26 -22.42 -9.35
CA ARG A 486 24.05 -22.57 -10.57
C ARG A 486 24.06 -21.33 -11.43
N GLN A 487 22.89 -20.67 -11.63
CA GLN A 487 22.68 -19.67 -12.65
C GLN A 487 22.53 -18.24 -12.08
N GLY A 488 22.28 -18.06 -10.80
CA GLY A 488 22.01 -16.76 -10.19
C GLY A 488 20.68 -16.14 -10.64
N ALA A 489 19.73 -16.97 -11.05
CA ALA A 489 18.40 -16.58 -11.48
C ALA A 489 17.37 -17.65 -11.11
N GLU A 490 16.15 -17.26 -10.81
CA GLU A 490 15.04 -18.17 -10.60
C GLU A 490 14.75 -18.96 -11.88
N PRO A 491 14.57 -20.29 -11.83
CA PRO A 491 14.27 -21.08 -13.00
C PRO A 491 12.91 -20.71 -13.59
N SER A 492 12.81 -20.75 -14.93
CA SER A 492 11.55 -20.55 -15.64
C SER A 492 10.69 -21.80 -15.52
N GLY A 493 9.40 -21.59 -15.28
CA GLY A 493 8.39 -22.65 -15.20
C GLY A 493 7.19 -22.38 -16.09
N ALA A 494 6.24 -23.32 -16.12
CA ALA A 494 4.95 -23.12 -16.76
C ALA A 494 4.14 -22.06 -15.99
N MET A 495 3.28 -21.33 -16.72
CA MET A 495 2.35 -20.38 -16.09
C MET A 495 1.17 -21.13 -15.46
N GLY A 496 0.75 -20.65 -14.28
CA GLY A 496 -0.38 -21.21 -13.55
C GLY A 496 -0.03 -22.43 -12.72
N THR A 497 -0.98 -22.85 -11.91
CA THR A 497 -0.88 -24.04 -11.05
C THR A 497 -2.22 -24.79 -11.09
N ASP A 498 -2.16 -26.12 -11.12
CA ASP A 498 -3.31 -27.01 -11.11
C ASP A 498 -3.34 -27.92 -9.88
N THR A 499 -2.44 -27.69 -8.94
CA THR A 499 -2.43 -28.35 -7.62
C THR A 499 -3.51 -27.75 -6.70
N PRO A 500 -3.95 -28.50 -5.66
CA PRO A 500 -4.92 -28.02 -4.70
C PRO A 500 -4.45 -26.73 -3.98
N LEU A 501 -5.42 -25.94 -3.48
CA LEU A 501 -5.12 -24.94 -2.47
C LEU A 501 -4.54 -25.63 -1.23
N ALA A 502 -3.66 -24.94 -0.50
CA ALA A 502 -2.98 -25.50 0.67
C ALA A 502 -3.96 -26.16 1.68
N VAL A 503 -5.09 -25.50 1.95
CA VAL A 503 -6.14 -26.03 2.85
C VAL A 503 -6.81 -27.31 2.36
N LEU A 504 -6.71 -27.62 1.07
CA LEU A 504 -7.29 -28.80 0.44
C LEU A 504 -6.24 -29.89 0.14
N SER A 505 -4.95 -29.57 0.28
CA SER A 505 -3.86 -30.53 0.04
C SER A 505 -3.75 -31.54 1.17
N GLY A 506 -3.49 -32.81 0.83
CA GLY A 506 -3.15 -33.86 1.78
C GLY A 506 -1.66 -33.98 2.08
N GLN A 507 -0.82 -33.05 1.59
CA GLN A 507 0.65 -33.14 1.66
C GLN A 507 1.29 -32.26 2.75
N HIS A 508 0.53 -31.72 3.69
CA HIS A 508 1.00 -30.77 4.72
C HIS A 508 1.89 -29.66 4.17
N PRO A 509 1.36 -28.81 3.27
CA PRO A 509 2.16 -27.75 2.66
C PRO A 509 2.58 -26.72 3.71
N PRO A 510 3.74 -26.06 3.53
CA PRO A 510 4.20 -25.04 4.47
C PRO A 510 3.20 -23.88 4.54
N LEU A 511 3.19 -23.18 5.69
CA LEU A 511 2.23 -22.10 5.96
C LEU A 511 2.26 -21.00 4.88
N PHE A 512 3.39 -20.81 4.22
CA PHE A 512 3.52 -19.86 3.11
C PHE A 512 2.50 -20.10 1.97
N ASN A 513 2.15 -21.33 1.70
CA ASN A 513 1.27 -21.71 0.58
C ASN A 513 -0.19 -21.29 0.80
N TYR A 514 -0.58 -20.96 2.03
CA TYR A 514 -1.88 -20.37 2.37
C TYR A 514 -1.97 -18.90 2.03
N PHE A 515 -0.83 -18.24 1.73
CA PHE A 515 -0.77 -16.81 1.39
C PHE A 515 -0.52 -16.64 -0.11
N LYS A 516 -1.43 -15.91 -0.77
CA LYS A 516 -1.34 -15.63 -2.20
C LYS A 516 -1.02 -14.16 -2.41
N GLN A 517 -0.02 -13.86 -3.25
CA GLN A 517 0.34 -12.49 -3.62
C GLN A 517 -0.87 -11.82 -4.29
N ARG A 518 -1.26 -10.64 -3.85
CA ARG A 518 -2.28 -9.83 -4.50
C ARG A 518 -1.73 -9.22 -5.77
N PHE A 519 -2.56 -9.17 -6.81
CA PHE A 519 -2.15 -8.56 -8.09
C PHE A 519 -2.28 -7.04 -8.04
N ALA A 520 -1.46 -6.35 -8.85
CA ALA A 520 -1.66 -4.95 -9.18
C ALA A 520 -3.00 -4.77 -9.92
N GLN A 521 -3.68 -3.66 -9.65
CA GLN A 521 -4.92 -3.31 -10.34
C GLN A 521 -4.62 -2.84 -11.77
N VAL A 522 -5.62 -2.85 -12.64
CA VAL A 522 -5.50 -2.38 -14.04
C VAL A 522 -4.98 -0.94 -14.12
N THR A 523 -5.41 -0.08 -13.19
CA THR A 523 -4.97 1.31 -13.08
C THR A 523 -3.57 1.50 -12.47
N ASN A 524 -2.95 0.43 -11.98
CA ASN A 524 -1.63 0.41 -11.36
C ASN A 524 -0.70 -0.52 -12.14
N PRO A 525 -0.21 -0.08 -13.30
CA PRO A 525 0.63 -0.92 -14.14
C PRO A 525 1.95 -1.26 -13.44
N PRO A 526 2.55 -2.43 -13.74
CA PRO A 526 3.83 -2.84 -13.19
C PRO A 526 4.96 -1.90 -13.62
N ILE A 527 6.03 -1.85 -12.84
CA ILE A 527 7.26 -1.16 -13.21
C ILE A 527 7.92 -1.93 -14.37
N ASP A 528 8.20 -1.24 -15.46
CA ASP A 528 8.88 -1.86 -16.61
C ASP A 528 10.36 -2.15 -16.32
N ALA A 529 10.93 -3.11 -17.07
CA ALA A 529 12.31 -3.58 -16.84
C ALA A 529 13.40 -2.51 -17.09
N ILE A 530 13.10 -1.42 -17.79
CA ILE A 530 14.03 -0.31 -18.00
C ILE A 530 14.04 0.61 -16.77
N ARG A 531 12.84 1.01 -16.31
CA ARG A 531 12.67 1.85 -15.11
C ARG A 531 13.10 1.13 -13.84
N GLU A 532 12.84 -0.17 -13.73
CA GLU A 532 13.24 -1.00 -12.58
C GLU A 532 14.71 -0.78 -12.21
N LYS A 533 15.62 -0.71 -13.20
CA LYS A 533 17.06 -0.49 -12.96
C LYS A 533 17.39 0.85 -12.29
N VAL A 534 16.56 1.85 -12.48
CA VAL A 534 16.78 3.20 -11.94
C VAL A 534 16.02 3.41 -10.64
N VAL A 535 14.76 2.97 -10.58
CA VAL A 535 13.86 3.30 -9.48
C VAL A 535 13.96 2.32 -8.32
N THR A 536 14.38 1.08 -8.57
CA THR A 536 14.39 0.03 -7.54
C THR A 536 15.54 0.22 -6.58
N SER A 537 15.25 0.12 -5.28
CA SER A 537 16.22 0.03 -4.20
C SER A 537 16.00 -1.25 -3.40
N THR A 538 17.09 -2.00 -3.18
CA THR A 538 17.09 -3.23 -2.39
C THR A 538 17.62 -3.03 -0.98
N SER A 539 18.15 -1.85 -0.67
CA SER A 539 18.70 -1.52 0.64
C SER A 539 17.64 -1.46 1.70
N VAL A 540 17.95 -2.02 2.87
CA VAL A 540 17.13 -1.95 4.08
C VAL A 540 17.96 -1.42 5.24
N TYR A 541 17.31 -0.80 6.22
CA TYR A 541 17.94 -0.24 7.40
C TYR A 541 17.51 -1.02 8.64
N VAL A 542 18.48 -1.50 9.42
CA VAL A 542 18.28 -2.39 10.57
C VAL A 542 18.71 -1.69 11.85
N GLY A 543 17.83 -1.60 12.83
CA GLY A 543 18.05 -0.93 14.11
C GLY A 543 16.86 -0.07 14.52
N ALA A 544 17.03 0.73 15.56
CA ALA A 544 16.02 1.68 16.01
C ALA A 544 15.99 2.91 15.09
N HIS A 545 14.81 3.30 14.68
CA HIS A 545 14.62 4.52 13.89
C HIS A 545 14.79 5.77 14.77
N GLY A 546 15.38 6.83 14.20
CA GLY A 546 15.51 8.11 14.84
C GLY A 546 14.18 8.90 14.92
N ASN A 547 14.24 10.06 15.58
CA ASN A 547 13.09 10.97 15.66
C ASN A 547 12.94 11.78 14.37
N LEU A 548 11.87 11.51 13.62
CA LEU A 548 11.57 12.15 12.33
C LEU A 548 11.34 13.67 12.41
N LEU A 549 10.96 14.19 13.59
CA LEU A 549 10.59 15.60 13.76
C LEU A 549 11.78 16.52 14.13
N GLU A 550 12.96 15.98 14.27
CA GLU A 550 14.17 16.75 14.59
C GLU A 550 15.36 16.23 13.79
N ASP A 551 16.04 17.12 13.06
CA ASP A 551 17.27 16.78 12.35
C ASP A 551 18.44 16.68 13.33
N LYS A 552 18.93 15.44 13.56
CA LYS A 552 20.05 15.15 14.47
C LYS A 552 21.00 14.10 13.87
N PRO A 553 22.32 14.19 14.13
CA PRO A 553 23.29 13.21 13.64
C PRO A 553 22.97 11.77 14.07
N GLU A 554 22.42 11.58 15.27
CA GLU A 554 22.15 10.28 15.86
C GLU A 554 21.00 9.54 15.17
N ASN A 555 20.12 10.25 14.50
CA ASN A 555 18.95 9.69 13.83
C ASN A 555 19.31 8.67 12.73
N CYS A 556 20.47 8.81 12.08
CA CYS A 556 20.92 7.88 11.04
C CYS A 556 21.82 6.74 11.58
N LYS A 557 21.78 6.47 12.89
CA LYS A 557 22.57 5.42 13.52
C LYS A 557 21.87 4.06 13.37
N VAL A 558 21.89 3.54 12.17
CA VAL A 558 21.32 2.24 11.79
C VAL A 558 22.33 1.43 10.95
N LEU A 559 22.07 0.14 10.82
CA LEU A 559 22.86 -0.75 9.97
C LEU A 559 22.25 -0.78 8.57
N LYS A 560 22.99 -0.41 7.54
CA LYS A 560 22.58 -0.53 6.14
C LYS A 560 22.94 -1.92 5.61
N VAL A 561 21.93 -2.61 5.09
CA VAL A 561 22.04 -3.93 4.46
C VAL A 561 21.56 -3.81 3.00
N HIS A 562 22.41 -4.14 2.03
CA HIS A 562 22.08 -4.00 0.61
C HIS A 562 21.23 -5.15 0.05
N ASN A 563 21.39 -6.33 0.61
CA ASN A 563 20.61 -7.51 0.27
C ASN A 563 19.98 -8.09 1.52
N PRO A 564 18.65 -8.08 1.68
CA PRO A 564 18.00 -8.61 2.87
C PRO A 564 18.10 -10.14 3.02
N ILE A 565 18.62 -10.85 2.01
CA ILE A 565 18.90 -12.29 2.09
C ILE A 565 20.36 -12.45 2.53
N LEU A 566 20.54 -12.77 3.82
CA LEU A 566 21.84 -12.77 4.47
C LEU A 566 22.58 -14.11 4.27
N THR A 567 23.86 -14.04 3.98
CA THR A 567 24.75 -15.19 4.17
C THR A 567 24.91 -15.50 5.66
N SER A 568 25.34 -16.71 5.99
CA SER A 568 25.66 -17.06 7.40
C SER A 568 26.77 -16.18 7.97
N THR A 569 27.73 -15.75 7.15
CA THR A 569 28.77 -14.79 7.54
C THR A 569 28.18 -13.41 7.86
N ASP A 570 27.23 -12.94 7.06
CA ASP A 570 26.56 -11.64 7.32
C ASP A 570 25.76 -11.68 8.62
N LEU A 571 25.05 -12.77 8.87
CA LEU A 571 24.32 -12.95 10.12
C LEU A 571 25.28 -12.97 11.33
N LEU A 572 26.42 -13.63 11.22
CA LEU A 572 27.44 -13.64 12.29
C LEU A 572 28.00 -12.23 12.54
N ARG A 573 28.27 -11.45 11.48
CA ARG A 573 28.68 -10.05 11.61
C ARG A 573 27.68 -9.25 12.43
N ILE A 574 26.38 -9.43 12.17
CA ILE A 574 25.31 -8.76 12.91
C ILE A 574 25.23 -9.28 14.34
N LYS A 575 25.16 -10.60 14.52
CA LYS A 575 24.99 -11.27 15.83
C LYS A 575 26.08 -10.90 16.85
N TYR A 576 27.31 -10.71 16.38
CA TYR A 576 28.47 -10.41 17.21
C TYR A 576 29.01 -9.00 17.01
N MET A 577 28.23 -8.10 16.41
CA MET A 577 28.67 -6.72 16.25
C MET A 577 28.90 -6.04 17.60
N ASN A 578 30.05 -5.37 17.73
CA ASN A 578 30.36 -4.55 18.89
C ASN A 578 30.49 -3.08 18.46
N VAL A 579 29.36 -2.48 18.12
CA VAL A 579 29.27 -1.08 17.71
C VAL A 579 28.41 -0.33 18.73
N PRO A 580 28.91 0.77 19.32
CA PRO A 580 28.13 1.52 20.29
C PRO A 580 26.76 1.96 19.75
N GLY A 581 25.70 1.71 20.52
CA GLY A 581 24.32 2.03 20.13
C GLY A 581 23.58 0.88 19.44
N PHE A 582 24.25 -0.26 19.22
CA PHE A 582 23.58 -1.48 18.76
C PHE A 582 23.66 -2.55 19.85
N LYS A 583 22.53 -3.18 20.11
CA LYS A 583 22.44 -4.38 20.96
C LYS A 583 21.55 -5.42 20.26
N VAL A 584 22.15 -6.55 19.96
CA VAL A 584 21.50 -7.68 19.28
C VAL A 584 21.13 -8.74 20.30
N SER A 585 19.91 -9.26 20.19
CA SER A 585 19.44 -10.40 21.00
C SER A 585 18.86 -11.47 20.08
N THR A 586 19.21 -12.72 20.36
CA THR A 586 18.61 -13.88 19.66
C THR A 586 17.52 -14.48 20.53
N VAL A 587 16.35 -14.70 19.94
CA VAL A 587 15.17 -15.32 20.56
C VAL A 587 14.85 -16.59 19.80
N SER A 588 14.85 -17.73 20.51
CA SER A 588 14.49 -19.02 19.92
C SER A 588 12.98 -19.08 19.69
N ILE A 589 12.61 -19.54 18.49
CA ILE A 589 11.21 -19.84 18.14
C ILE A 589 10.87 -21.33 18.27
N ASN A 590 11.79 -22.13 18.85
CA ASN A 590 11.54 -23.54 19.13
C ASN A 590 10.75 -23.73 20.43
N TYR A 591 9.91 -24.75 20.49
CA TYR A 591 9.08 -25.06 21.64
C TYR A 591 9.00 -26.59 21.87
N TYR A 592 8.69 -26.98 23.10
CA TYR A 592 8.49 -28.42 23.44
C TYR A 592 7.18 -28.91 22.82
N LYS A 593 7.21 -30.09 22.20
CA LYS A 593 6.06 -30.77 21.58
C LYS A 593 4.78 -30.79 22.39
N ASN A 594 4.86 -30.93 23.70
CA ASN A 594 3.69 -30.96 24.58
C ASN A 594 3.17 -29.59 24.99
N THR A 595 3.68 -28.52 24.39
CA THR A 595 3.25 -27.15 24.63
C THR A 595 2.37 -26.71 23.48
N SER A 596 1.24 -26.05 23.76
CA SER A 596 0.43 -25.49 22.66
C SER A 596 1.19 -24.39 21.93
N LEU A 597 0.99 -24.32 20.62
CA LEU A 597 1.59 -23.29 19.75
C LEU A 597 1.29 -21.88 20.23
N GLU A 598 0.09 -21.63 20.76
CA GLU A 598 -0.29 -20.35 21.34
C GLU A 598 0.61 -19.94 22.51
N LYS A 599 0.84 -20.85 23.46
CA LYS A 599 1.75 -20.60 24.60
C LYS A 599 3.19 -20.42 24.16
N ALA A 600 3.60 -21.12 23.09
CA ALA A 600 4.93 -20.96 22.51
C ALA A 600 5.11 -19.54 21.94
N ILE A 601 4.13 -19.02 21.22
CA ILE A 601 4.12 -17.64 20.69
C ILE A 601 4.14 -16.63 21.84
N ASP A 602 3.31 -16.82 22.87
CA ASP A 602 3.28 -15.91 24.03
C ASP A 602 4.63 -15.87 24.76
N ARG A 603 5.35 -16.99 24.86
CA ARG A 603 6.72 -17.03 25.37
C ARG A 603 7.67 -16.16 24.53
N VAL A 604 7.57 -16.27 23.21
CA VAL A 604 8.39 -15.44 22.30
C VAL A 604 8.13 -13.95 22.54
N PHE A 605 6.87 -13.52 22.72
CA PHE A 605 6.54 -12.13 23.05
C PHE A 605 7.21 -11.66 24.35
N LEU A 606 7.20 -12.51 25.40
CA LEU A 606 7.85 -12.20 26.68
C LEU A 606 9.37 -12.09 26.56
N GLU A 607 9.99 -12.92 25.75
CA GLU A 607 11.45 -12.88 25.50
C GLU A 607 11.85 -11.65 24.69
N VAL A 608 11.05 -11.27 23.67
CA VAL A 608 11.26 -10.04 22.90
C VAL A 608 11.12 -8.81 23.81
N ASP A 609 10.11 -8.79 24.69
CA ASP A 609 9.94 -7.70 25.67
C ASP A 609 11.08 -7.59 26.65
N ARG A 610 11.62 -8.73 27.11
CA ARG A 610 12.80 -8.75 27.97
C ARG A 610 14.02 -8.19 27.26
N ALA A 611 14.27 -8.63 26.01
CA ALA A 611 15.36 -8.13 25.20
C ALA A 611 15.26 -6.62 24.96
N TYR A 612 14.05 -6.11 24.66
CA TYR A 612 13.80 -4.69 24.53
C TYR A 612 14.11 -3.90 25.81
N LYS A 613 13.61 -4.36 26.96
CA LYS A 613 13.88 -3.74 28.26
C LYS A 613 15.38 -3.75 28.61
N GLU A 614 16.11 -4.72 28.13
CA GLU A 614 17.56 -4.82 28.27
C GLU A 614 18.31 -3.91 27.28
N GLY A 615 17.61 -3.21 26.40
CA GLY A 615 18.14 -2.25 25.43
C GLY A 615 18.49 -2.85 24.06
N ALA A 616 17.99 -4.02 23.73
CA ALA A 616 18.11 -4.56 22.36
C ALA A 616 17.36 -3.66 21.37
N ASN A 617 17.95 -3.45 20.19
CA ASN A 617 17.33 -2.78 19.05
C ASN A 617 17.34 -3.64 17.77
N ILE A 618 17.95 -4.82 17.85
CA ILE A 618 17.90 -5.86 16.80
C ILE A 618 17.54 -7.18 17.47
N ILE A 619 16.49 -7.82 17.00
CA ILE A 619 16.06 -9.15 17.42
C ILE A 619 16.30 -10.13 16.28
N ILE A 620 17.00 -11.22 16.55
CA ILE A 620 17.13 -12.36 15.64
C ILE A 620 16.21 -13.46 16.15
N LEU A 621 15.14 -13.76 15.41
CA LEU A 621 14.30 -14.94 15.63
C LEU A 621 15.02 -16.14 15.00
N SER A 622 15.22 -17.23 15.74
CA SER A 622 15.99 -18.37 15.27
C SER A 622 15.30 -19.69 15.58
N ASP A 623 15.24 -20.57 14.57
CA ASP A 623 14.77 -21.95 14.70
C ASP A 623 15.94 -22.98 14.76
N ARG A 624 17.17 -22.51 14.97
CA ARG A 624 18.31 -23.44 15.18
C ARG A 624 18.12 -24.33 16.41
N ASP A 625 18.83 -25.42 16.43
CA ASP A 625 18.84 -26.38 17.53
C ASP A 625 17.52 -27.17 17.70
N ILE A 626 16.92 -27.56 16.58
CA ILE A 626 15.82 -28.53 16.55
C ILE A 626 16.35 -29.89 16.93
N ASP A 627 15.64 -30.57 17.82
CA ASP A 627 15.91 -31.93 18.26
C ASP A 627 14.63 -32.78 18.37
N GLU A 628 14.68 -33.97 18.87
CA GLU A 628 13.54 -34.88 18.99
C GLU A 628 12.39 -34.36 19.89
N TYR A 629 12.67 -33.39 20.75
CA TYR A 629 11.71 -32.80 21.70
C TYR A 629 11.26 -31.41 21.34
N HIS A 630 12.02 -30.69 20.50
CA HIS A 630 11.77 -29.29 20.14
C HIS A 630 11.30 -29.16 18.71
N VAL A 631 10.23 -28.44 18.55
CA VAL A 631 9.58 -28.13 17.27
C VAL A 631 9.64 -26.63 17.02
N ALA A 632 9.83 -26.18 15.78
CA ALA A 632 9.84 -24.77 15.46
C ALA A 632 8.41 -24.23 15.26
N ILE A 633 8.14 -23.02 15.73
CA ILE A 633 6.99 -22.22 15.26
C ILE A 633 7.22 -21.95 13.77
N PRO A 634 6.23 -22.14 12.87
CA PRO A 634 6.39 -21.77 11.47
C PRO A 634 6.93 -20.34 11.33
N SER A 635 7.98 -20.17 10.54
CA SER A 635 8.75 -18.92 10.50
C SER A 635 7.90 -17.72 10.10
N LEU A 636 6.95 -17.89 9.15
CA LEU A 636 6.01 -16.84 8.76
C LEU A 636 5.08 -16.45 9.91
N LEU A 637 4.58 -17.42 10.68
CA LEU A 637 3.75 -17.16 11.85
C LEU A 637 4.54 -16.44 12.94
N ALA A 638 5.77 -16.85 13.20
CA ALA A 638 6.63 -16.23 14.21
C ALA A 638 6.95 -14.76 13.86
N VAL A 639 7.36 -14.51 12.62
CA VAL A 639 7.67 -13.15 12.14
C VAL A 639 6.44 -12.27 12.21
N SER A 640 5.32 -12.71 11.64
CA SER A 640 4.09 -11.92 11.62
C SER A 640 3.53 -11.66 13.03
N ALA A 641 3.49 -12.69 13.88
CA ALA A 641 3.00 -12.58 15.26
C ALA A 641 3.82 -11.56 16.06
N VAL A 642 5.16 -11.63 15.99
CA VAL A 642 6.05 -10.68 16.68
C VAL A 642 5.93 -9.29 16.08
N SER A 643 5.89 -9.15 14.76
CA SER A 643 5.70 -7.85 14.08
C SER A 643 4.39 -7.19 14.53
N GLN A 644 3.27 -7.93 14.50
CA GLN A 644 1.96 -7.41 14.93
C GLN A 644 1.93 -7.09 16.44
N TYR A 645 2.62 -7.87 17.25
CA TYR A 645 2.79 -7.58 18.67
C TYR A 645 3.56 -6.27 18.89
N LEU A 646 4.66 -6.05 18.17
CA LEU A 646 5.45 -4.82 18.26
C LEU A 646 4.67 -3.58 17.77
N ILE A 647 3.84 -3.71 16.74
CA ILE A 647 2.95 -2.63 16.28
C ILE A 647 1.93 -2.29 17.36
N ARG A 648 1.22 -3.29 17.91
CA ARG A 648 0.23 -3.07 18.98
C ARG A 648 0.82 -2.47 20.25
N THR A 649 2.07 -2.83 20.58
CA THR A 649 2.80 -2.30 21.75
C THR A 649 3.66 -1.08 21.40
N LYS A 650 3.54 -0.53 20.17
CA LYS A 650 4.22 0.66 19.67
C LYS A 650 5.76 0.60 19.75
N LYS A 651 6.33 -0.57 19.54
CA LYS A 651 7.78 -0.83 19.60
C LYS A 651 8.40 -1.14 18.22
N SER A 652 7.59 -1.22 17.17
CA SER A 652 8.03 -1.69 15.85
C SER A 652 9.15 -0.82 15.24
N THR A 653 9.18 0.48 15.53
CA THR A 653 10.26 1.36 15.05
C THR A 653 11.49 1.39 15.96
N ALA A 654 11.40 0.80 17.15
CA ALA A 654 12.52 0.67 18.08
C ALA A 654 13.28 -0.65 17.96
N LEU A 655 12.68 -1.68 17.31
CA LEU A 655 13.21 -3.02 17.16
C LEU A 655 13.16 -3.47 15.71
N ALA A 656 14.30 -3.81 15.12
CA ALA A 656 14.37 -4.50 13.84
C ALA A 656 14.32 -6.01 14.01
N LEU A 657 13.54 -6.72 13.17
CA LEU A 657 13.42 -8.17 13.19
C LEU A 657 14.26 -8.80 12.08
N ILE A 658 15.18 -9.69 12.44
CA ILE A 658 15.91 -10.56 11.52
C ILE A 658 15.45 -11.99 11.77
N LEU A 659 15.33 -12.78 10.73
CA LEU A 659 14.99 -14.19 10.82
C LEU A 659 16.20 -15.04 10.43
N GLU A 660 16.58 -15.99 11.30
CA GLU A 660 17.49 -17.10 11.03
C GLU A 660 16.65 -18.38 10.99
N SER A 661 16.38 -18.91 9.79
CA SER A 661 15.44 -20.03 9.66
C SER A 661 15.86 -21.04 8.60
N ALA A 662 15.55 -22.29 8.88
CA ALA A 662 15.69 -23.40 7.95
C ALA A 662 14.58 -23.42 6.89
N GLU A 663 13.38 -22.90 7.19
CA GLU A 663 12.17 -23.13 6.40
C GLU A 663 12.19 -22.44 5.02
N PRO A 664 12.61 -21.15 4.84
CA PRO A 664 12.51 -20.47 3.58
C PRO A 664 13.55 -20.93 2.55
N HIS A 665 13.10 -21.32 1.36
CA HIS A 665 13.98 -21.80 0.28
C HIS A 665 13.55 -21.41 -1.13
N GLU A 666 12.33 -20.83 -1.32
CA GLU A 666 11.88 -20.30 -2.60
C GLU A 666 11.48 -18.83 -2.49
N VAL A 667 11.44 -18.11 -3.62
CA VAL A 667 11.19 -16.66 -3.69
C VAL A 667 9.93 -16.24 -2.94
N HIS A 668 8.84 -16.98 -3.07
CA HIS A 668 7.57 -16.69 -2.38
C HIS A 668 7.71 -16.65 -0.85
N HIS A 669 8.50 -17.55 -0.27
CA HIS A 669 8.74 -17.60 1.17
C HIS A 669 9.40 -16.30 1.66
N PHE A 670 10.43 -15.84 0.96
CA PHE A 670 11.12 -14.60 1.31
C PHE A 670 10.25 -13.37 1.10
N ALA A 671 9.48 -13.33 0.01
CA ALA A 671 8.55 -12.25 -0.23
C ALA A 671 7.49 -12.15 0.87
N ALA A 672 6.95 -13.28 1.33
CA ALA A 672 6.01 -13.33 2.44
C ALA A 672 6.67 -12.87 3.76
N LEU A 673 7.86 -13.37 4.10
CA LEU A 673 8.58 -12.99 5.33
C LEU A 673 8.85 -11.48 5.38
N LEU A 674 9.36 -10.89 4.30
CA LEU A 674 9.58 -9.45 4.21
C LEU A 674 8.25 -8.69 4.28
N GLY A 675 7.22 -9.15 3.55
CA GLY A 675 5.89 -8.55 3.55
C GLY A 675 5.19 -8.57 4.91
N TYR A 676 5.58 -9.48 5.80
CA TYR A 676 5.03 -9.58 7.16
C TYR A 676 5.97 -9.06 8.26
N GLY A 677 7.08 -8.42 7.92
CA GLY A 677 7.86 -7.60 8.86
C GLY A 677 9.28 -8.03 9.14
N ALA A 678 9.82 -9.07 8.49
CA ALA A 678 11.25 -9.35 8.57
C ALA A 678 12.04 -8.26 7.85
N CYS A 679 13.10 -7.73 8.49
CA CYS A 679 14.02 -6.79 7.85
C CYS A 679 15.04 -7.52 6.97
N ALA A 680 15.47 -8.71 7.40
CA ALA A 680 16.37 -9.57 6.67
C ALA A 680 16.18 -11.04 7.08
N VAL A 681 16.60 -11.97 6.21
CA VAL A 681 16.41 -13.40 6.39
C VAL A 681 17.71 -14.14 6.08
N ASN A 682 18.13 -15.02 6.97
CA ASN A 682 19.21 -15.99 6.71
C ASN A 682 18.62 -17.40 6.53
N PRO A 683 18.58 -17.92 5.31
CA PRO A 683 18.05 -19.25 5.01
C PRO A 683 19.15 -20.31 5.17
N TYR A 684 19.58 -20.57 6.40
CA TYR A 684 20.78 -21.36 6.64
C TYR A 684 20.70 -22.79 6.06
N LEU A 685 19.52 -23.44 6.10
CA LEU A 685 19.39 -24.81 5.61
C LEU A 685 19.45 -24.87 4.07
N ALA A 686 18.94 -23.87 3.36
CA ALA A 686 19.11 -23.78 1.92
C ALA A 686 20.58 -23.61 1.53
N HIS A 687 21.36 -22.84 2.31
CA HIS A 687 22.81 -22.69 2.11
C HIS A 687 23.56 -23.98 2.41
N GLU A 688 23.23 -24.71 3.48
CA GLU A 688 23.80 -26.01 3.78
C GLU A 688 23.46 -27.06 2.71
N THR A 689 22.22 -27.00 2.20
CA THR A 689 21.80 -27.86 1.07
C THR A 689 22.63 -27.59 -0.20
N ILE A 690 22.99 -26.33 -0.47
CA ILE A 690 23.91 -26.00 -1.58
C ILE A 690 25.30 -26.61 -1.34
N GLY A 691 25.78 -26.56 -0.10
CA GLY A 691 27.04 -27.23 0.28
C GLY A 691 27.02 -28.73 0.00
N GLN A 692 25.93 -29.40 0.36
CA GLN A 692 25.76 -30.83 0.08
C GLN A 692 25.73 -31.16 -1.42
N LEU A 693 25.04 -30.28 -2.24
CA LEU A 693 25.02 -30.45 -3.70
C LEU A 693 26.42 -30.36 -4.33
N ILE A 694 27.32 -29.57 -3.75
CA ILE A 694 28.72 -29.47 -4.18
C ILE A 694 29.49 -30.72 -3.77
N ASP A 695 29.34 -31.17 -2.50
CA ASP A 695 29.99 -32.34 -1.98
C ASP A 695 29.58 -33.64 -2.72
N ASP A 696 28.32 -33.72 -3.14
CA ASP A 696 27.75 -34.80 -3.96
C ASP A 696 28.16 -34.72 -5.45
N GLY A 697 28.88 -33.67 -5.86
CA GLY A 697 29.28 -33.46 -7.25
C GLY A 697 28.17 -33.09 -8.20
N LEU A 698 27.01 -32.67 -7.71
CA LEU A 698 25.83 -32.21 -8.50
C LEU A 698 25.95 -30.74 -8.92
N LEU A 699 26.77 -29.97 -8.20
CA LEU A 699 27.09 -28.58 -8.48
C LEU A 699 28.60 -28.35 -8.48
N ASP A 700 29.18 -28.14 -9.67
CA ASP A 700 30.59 -27.80 -9.81
C ASP A 700 30.78 -26.29 -9.70
N LYS A 701 30.89 -25.79 -8.46
CA LYS A 701 31.02 -24.36 -8.15
C LYS A 701 31.59 -24.14 -6.74
N ASP A 702 32.29 -23.02 -6.56
CA ASP A 702 32.70 -22.58 -5.22
C ASP A 702 31.46 -22.32 -4.32
N TYR A 703 31.54 -22.74 -3.07
CA TYR A 703 30.42 -22.62 -2.13
C TYR A 703 29.93 -21.18 -1.96
N TYR A 704 30.83 -20.23 -1.75
CA TYR A 704 30.46 -18.82 -1.54
C TYR A 704 29.86 -18.23 -2.80
N ALA A 705 30.42 -18.56 -3.97
CA ALA A 705 29.85 -18.11 -5.24
C ALA A 705 28.47 -18.73 -5.51
N ALA A 706 28.24 -19.98 -5.11
CA ALA A 706 26.96 -20.65 -5.28
C ALA A 706 25.88 -20.06 -4.35
N VAL A 707 26.23 -19.77 -3.09
CA VAL A 707 25.35 -19.09 -2.12
C VAL A 707 25.03 -17.66 -2.56
N ASP A 708 26.03 -16.92 -3.05
CA ASP A 708 25.80 -15.56 -3.57
C ASP A 708 24.87 -15.57 -4.79
N ASP A 709 25.01 -16.52 -5.70
CA ASP A 709 24.11 -16.64 -6.86
C ASP A 709 22.69 -17.08 -6.43
N TYR A 710 22.54 -17.95 -5.47
CA TYR A 710 21.24 -18.29 -4.89
C TYR A 710 20.58 -17.04 -4.25
N ASN A 711 21.29 -16.30 -3.41
CA ASN A 711 20.78 -15.08 -2.77
C ASN A 711 20.44 -14.01 -3.80
N LYS A 712 21.21 -13.91 -4.89
CA LYS A 712 20.94 -13.00 -6.03
C LYS A 712 19.67 -13.43 -6.78
N ALA A 713 19.47 -14.72 -7.00
CA ALA A 713 18.26 -15.25 -7.66
C ALA A 713 17.03 -14.93 -6.83
N VAL A 714 17.06 -15.16 -5.52
CA VAL A 714 15.98 -14.86 -4.58
C VAL A 714 15.67 -13.35 -4.59
N LEU A 715 16.69 -12.50 -4.45
CA LEU A 715 16.52 -11.04 -4.50
C LEU A 715 15.92 -10.58 -5.82
N GLY A 716 16.40 -11.12 -6.94
CA GLY A 716 15.84 -10.85 -8.27
C GLY A 716 14.37 -11.20 -8.40
N GLY A 717 13.96 -12.32 -7.81
CA GLY A 717 12.55 -12.73 -7.75
C GLY A 717 11.70 -11.80 -6.89
N ILE A 718 12.19 -11.38 -5.71
CA ILE A 718 11.51 -10.40 -4.84
C ILE A 718 11.35 -9.04 -5.55
N VAL A 719 12.40 -8.57 -6.22
CA VAL A 719 12.35 -7.34 -7.03
C VAL A 719 11.28 -7.46 -8.11
N LYS A 720 11.18 -8.62 -8.78
CA LYS A 720 10.17 -8.87 -9.81
C LYS A 720 8.74 -8.84 -9.24
N ILE A 721 8.52 -9.42 -8.05
CA ILE A 721 7.24 -9.35 -7.34
C ILE A 721 6.90 -7.89 -7.00
N ALA A 722 7.83 -7.17 -6.38
CA ALA A 722 7.64 -5.76 -6.01
C ALA A 722 7.33 -4.90 -7.25
N SER A 723 8.08 -5.07 -8.34
CA SER A 723 7.86 -4.36 -9.61
C SER A 723 6.48 -4.61 -10.21
N LYS A 724 5.98 -5.86 -10.15
CA LYS A 724 4.63 -6.20 -10.59
C LYS A 724 3.54 -5.55 -9.74
N MET A 725 3.83 -5.31 -8.47
CA MET A 725 2.94 -4.59 -7.53
C MET A 725 3.10 -3.07 -7.63
N GLY A 726 3.95 -2.56 -8.51
CA GLY A 726 4.23 -1.12 -8.63
C GLY A 726 5.02 -0.56 -7.45
N ILE A 727 5.72 -1.40 -6.69
CA ILE A 727 6.55 -1.02 -5.54
C ILE A 727 8.01 -0.99 -5.98
N SER A 728 8.71 0.10 -5.66
CA SER A 728 10.06 0.34 -6.14
C SER A 728 11.15 0.14 -5.09
N THR A 729 10.82 0.02 -3.82
CA THR A 729 11.81 -0.20 -2.76
C THR A 729 11.45 -1.39 -1.88
N ILE A 730 12.45 -2.20 -1.52
CA ILE A 730 12.25 -3.30 -0.57
C ILE A 730 11.89 -2.76 0.82
N GLN A 731 12.43 -1.59 1.20
CA GLN A 731 12.06 -0.93 2.44
C GLN A 731 10.55 -0.64 2.54
N SER A 732 9.90 -0.22 1.45
CA SER A 732 8.45 -0.01 1.39
C SER A 732 7.65 -1.31 1.29
N TYR A 733 8.25 -2.35 0.67
CA TYR A 733 7.65 -3.67 0.58
C TYR A 733 7.55 -4.35 1.95
N GLN A 734 8.51 -4.07 2.84
CA GLN A 734 8.50 -4.59 4.20
C GLN A 734 7.21 -4.18 4.93
N SER A 735 6.58 -5.15 5.62
CA SER A 735 5.33 -4.96 6.36
C SER A 735 4.13 -4.50 5.52
N SER A 736 4.23 -4.48 4.19
CA SER A 736 3.14 -4.04 3.31
C SER A 736 1.94 -5.00 3.30
N GLN A 737 2.14 -6.27 3.67
CA GLN A 737 1.11 -7.31 3.79
C GLN A 737 0.24 -7.46 2.53
N ILE A 738 0.83 -7.32 1.33
CA ILE A 738 0.12 -7.40 0.05
C ILE A 738 -0.14 -8.85 -0.31
N PHE A 739 -0.83 -9.55 0.57
CA PHE A 739 -1.22 -10.94 0.43
C PHE A 739 -2.69 -11.14 0.78
N GLU A 740 -3.26 -12.21 0.28
CA GLU A 740 -4.55 -12.77 0.70
C GLU A 740 -4.29 -14.13 1.33
N ALA A 741 -4.82 -14.36 2.52
CA ALA A 741 -4.83 -15.67 3.15
C ALA A 741 -6.03 -16.47 2.67
N VAL A 742 -5.79 -17.72 2.25
CA VAL A 742 -6.83 -18.64 1.78
C VAL A 742 -6.78 -19.91 2.61
N GLY A 743 -7.84 -20.18 3.36
CA GLY A 743 -7.94 -21.40 4.16
C GLY A 743 -7.36 -21.31 5.57
N ILE A 744 -7.24 -20.10 6.13
CA ILE A 744 -6.85 -19.88 7.54
C ILE A 744 -8.02 -19.24 8.28
N SER A 745 -8.29 -19.70 9.50
CA SER A 745 -9.38 -19.19 10.34
C SER A 745 -9.22 -17.71 10.66
N LYS A 746 -10.37 -17.04 10.82
CA LYS A 746 -10.39 -15.60 11.10
C LYS A 746 -9.65 -15.26 12.41
N ASP A 747 -9.76 -16.08 13.43
CA ASP A 747 -9.11 -15.85 14.72
C ASP A 747 -7.58 -15.82 14.61
N VAL A 748 -7.01 -16.71 13.80
CA VAL A 748 -5.56 -16.71 13.50
C VAL A 748 -5.18 -15.46 12.74
N ILE A 749 -5.97 -15.07 11.72
CA ILE A 749 -5.72 -13.87 10.91
C ILE A 749 -5.80 -12.61 11.78
N ASP A 750 -6.86 -12.43 12.53
CA ASP A 750 -7.09 -11.21 13.34
C ASP A 750 -5.99 -11.03 14.41
N LYS A 751 -5.51 -12.14 15.00
CA LYS A 751 -4.53 -12.11 16.07
C LYS A 751 -3.08 -11.98 15.57
N TYR A 752 -2.70 -12.75 14.54
CA TYR A 752 -1.31 -12.90 14.13
C TYR A 752 -0.97 -12.32 12.76
N PHE A 753 -1.96 -12.10 11.89
CA PHE A 753 -1.83 -11.53 10.55
C PHE A 753 -2.77 -10.33 10.35
N THR A 754 -2.90 -9.50 11.37
CA THR A 754 -3.90 -8.43 11.48
C THR A 754 -3.95 -7.55 10.23
N GLY A 755 -5.16 -7.45 9.63
CA GLY A 755 -5.38 -6.66 8.43
C GLY A 755 -5.13 -7.39 7.10
N THR A 756 -4.66 -8.64 7.13
CA THR A 756 -4.57 -9.47 5.93
C THR A 756 -5.97 -9.82 5.43
N VAL A 757 -6.20 -9.69 4.13
CA VAL A 757 -7.47 -10.08 3.50
C VAL A 757 -7.62 -11.59 3.59
N SER A 758 -8.76 -12.06 4.11
CA SER A 758 -9.13 -13.47 4.13
C SER A 758 -10.62 -13.59 3.83
N ARG A 759 -10.96 -14.24 2.72
CA ARG A 759 -12.36 -14.48 2.29
C ARG A 759 -12.79 -15.92 2.50
N VAL A 760 -11.84 -16.83 2.62
CA VAL A 760 -12.05 -18.25 2.84
C VAL A 760 -11.36 -18.63 4.13
N GLY A 761 -12.12 -18.95 5.15
CA GLY A 761 -11.63 -19.51 6.40
C GLY A 761 -11.13 -20.94 6.23
N GLY A 762 -10.63 -21.55 7.30
CA GLY A 762 -10.10 -22.90 7.27
C GLY A 762 -9.43 -23.28 8.56
N ILE A 763 -8.17 -23.70 8.49
CA ILE A 763 -7.40 -24.24 9.60
C ILE A 763 -7.20 -23.21 10.73
N GLY A 764 -7.24 -23.73 11.97
CA GLY A 764 -6.92 -23.01 13.18
C GLY A 764 -5.46 -23.16 13.60
N LEU A 765 -5.14 -22.60 14.76
CA LEU A 765 -3.78 -22.67 15.29
C LEU A 765 -3.39 -24.12 15.68
N GLU A 766 -4.36 -24.92 16.12
CA GLU A 766 -4.18 -26.33 16.48
C GLU A 766 -3.86 -27.19 15.25
N ASP A 767 -4.50 -26.91 14.11
CA ASP A 767 -4.21 -27.61 12.86
C ASP A 767 -2.81 -27.27 12.35
N ILE A 768 -2.38 -25.99 12.43
CA ILE A 768 -1.03 -25.56 12.08
C ILE A 768 0.00 -26.31 12.97
N GLN A 769 -0.29 -26.45 14.27
CA GLN A 769 0.56 -27.20 15.20
C GLN A 769 0.64 -28.68 14.78
N ALA A 770 -0.49 -29.31 14.46
CA ALA A 770 -0.56 -30.70 14.06
C ALA A 770 0.24 -30.98 12.78
N ASP A 771 0.18 -30.09 11.78
CA ASP A 771 0.95 -30.21 10.54
C ASP A 771 2.47 -30.15 10.80
N VAL A 772 2.91 -29.19 11.60
CA VAL A 772 4.34 -29.05 11.97
C VAL A 772 4.83 -30.26 12.75
N GLU A 773 4.05 -30.73 13.72
CA GLU A 773 4.40 -31.92 14.52
C GLU A 773 4.39 -33.20 13.67
N ALA A 774 3.51 -33.31 12.67
CA ALA A 774 3.51 -34.44 11.73
C ALA A 774 4.81 -34.50 10.92
N LEU A 775 5.28 -33.39 10.36
CA LEU A 775 6.55 -33.30 9.64
C LEU A 775 7.74 -33.64 10.58
N HIS A 776 7.73 -33.10 11.77
CA HIS A 776 8.77 -33.37 12.78
C HIS A 776 8.79 -34.83 13.18
N ASN A 777 7.63 -35.44 13.44
CA ASN A 777 7.54 -36.87 13.80
C ASN A 777 8.02 -37.78 12.66
N ALA A 778 7.70 -37.41 11.40
CA ALA A 778 8.20 -38.15 10.23
C ALA A 778 9.74 -38.11 10.10
N ALA A 779 10.38 -37.04 10.58
CA ALA A 779 11.81 -36.85 10.51
C ALA A 779 12.57 -37.53 11.67
N PHE A 780 12.01 -37.49 12.87
CA PHE A 780 12.65 -38.06 14.08
C PHE A 780 12.15 -39.47 14.42
N ASP A 781 11.01 -39.91 13.83
CA ASP A 781 10.39 -41.22 14.05
C ASP A 781 10.54 -41.77 15.49
N PRO A 782 9.76 -41.21 16.45
CA PRO A 782 9.95 -41.57 17.87
C PRO A 782 9.70 -43.04 18.20
N LEU A 783 9.11 -43.79 17.26
CA LEU A 783 8.85 -45.24 17.43
C LEU A 783 9.85 -46.13 16.68
N GLY A 784 10.68 -45.55 15.79
CA GLY A 784 11.69 -46.32 15.04
C GLY A 784 11.09 -47.31 14.04
N LEU A 785 9.85 -47.07 13.58
CA LEU A 785 9.08 -48.03 12.78
C LEU A 785 9.33 -47.93 11.28
N ASP A 786 9.67 -46.74 10.78
CA ASP A 786 9.89 -46.52 9.34
C ASP A 786 10.88 -45.35 9.12
N ILE A 787 12.15 -45.61 9.14
CA ILE A 787 13.19 -44.62 8.83
C ILE A 787 13.48 -44.67 7.32
N ASN A 788 12.67 -43.98 6.54
CA ASN A 788 13.02 -43.68 5.17
C ASN A 788 14.02 -42.52 5.13
N MET A 789 15.31 -42.82 4.93
CA MET A 789 16.40 -41.83 4.85
C MET A 789 16.52 -41.19 3.47
N GLN A 790 15.41 -40.94 2.80
CA GLN A 790 15.36 -40.23 1.49
C GLN A 790 14.37 -39.10 1.56
N LEU A 791 14.64 -38.01 0.83
CA LEU A 791 13.63 -36.98 0.57
C LEU A 791 12.59 -37.51 -0.42
N GLU A 792 11.35 -37.28 -0.08
CA GLU A 792 10.26 -37.62 -0.98
C GLU A 792 10.20 -36.61 -2.15
N ASP A 793 9.75 -37.08 -3.31
CA ASP A 793 9.30 -36.21 -4.40
C ASP A 793 7.89 -35.72 -4.05
N GLY A 794 7.69 -34.43 -3.93
CA GLY A 794 6.38 -33.85 -3.53
C GLY A 794 5.32 -33.98 -4.63
N GLY A 795 5.74 -34.00 -5.88
CA GLY A 795 4.85 -34.04 -7.03
C GLY A 795 4.11 -32.74 -7.31
N ALA A 796 4.54 -31.62 -6.72
CA ALA A 796 3.88 -30.32 -6.91
C ALA A 796 4.26 -29.66 -8.26
N HIS A 797 5.50 -29.81 -8.69
CA HIS A 797 5.97 -29.31 -9.98
C HIS A 797 5.68 -30.25 -11.16
N LYS A 798 5.69 -31.54 -10.91
CA LYS A 798 5.39 -32.59 -11.90
C LYS A 798 4.53 -33.66 -11.25
N PHE A 799 3.43 -34.05 -11.93
CA PHE A 799 2.59 -35.14 -11.46
C PHE A 799 3.40 -36.40 -11.07
N ARG A 800 3.11 -36.93 -9.89
CA ARG A 800 3.61 -38.19 -9.36
C ARG A 800 2.45 -38.97 -8.75
N SER A 801 2.29 -40.21 -9.14
CA SER A 801 1.23 -41.08 -8.61
C SER A 801 1.37 -41.24 -7.10
N GLY A 802 0.30 -41.00 -6.36
CA GLY A 802 0.26 -41.10 -4.89
C GLY A 802 0.94 -39.96 -4.14
N LYS A 803 1.22 -38.82 -4.83
CA LYS A 803 1.72 -37.56 -4.26
C LYS A 803 0.68 -36.46 -4.45
N GLU A 804 1.11 -35.21 -4.63
CA GLU A 804 0.18 -34.08 -4.80
C GLU A 804 -0.77 -34.31 -5.99
N GLU A 805 -2.02 -33.96 -5.81
CA GLU A 805 -3.05 -34.07 -6.84
C GLU A 805 -2.90 -32.95 -7.90
N HIS A 806 -3.26 -33.29 -9.14
CA HIS A 806 -3.27 -32.34 -10.25
C HIS A 806 -4.60 -32.40 -10.97
N LEU A 807 -5.17 -31.22 -11.30
CA LEU A 807 -6.35 -31.15 -12.15
C LEU A 807 -6.06 -31.73 -13.55
N PHE A 808 -4.88 -31.41 -14.09
CA PHE A 808 -4.37 -31.92 -15.38
C PHE A 808 -3.41 -33.09 -15.16
N ASN A 809 -3.95 -34.23 -14.72
CA ASN A 809 -3.21 -35.48 -14.57
C ASN A 809 -3.26 -36.31 -15.86
N PRO A 810 -2.50 -37.42 -15.98
CA PRO A 810 -2.47 -38.26 -17.17
C PRO A 810 -3.86 -38.76 -17.61
N GLN A 811 -4.75 -39.06 -16.68
CA GLN A 811 -6.09 -39.54 -16.98
C GLN A 811 -6.97 -38.44 -17.59
N THR A 812 -7.01 -37.26 -16.95
CA THR A 812 -7.83 -36.12 -17.44
C THR A 812 -7.32 -35.60 -18.77
N ILE A 813 -5.99 -35.50 -18.95
CA ILE A 813 -5.37 -35.10 -20.23
C ILE A 813 -5.73 -36.09 -21.32
N HIS A 814 -5.58 -37.40 -21.06
CA HIS A 814 -5.89 -38.42 -22.05
C HIS A 814 -7.37 -38.43 -22.48
N LEU A 815 -8.30 -38.36 -21.54
CA LEU A 815 -9.74 -38.29 -21.82
C LEU A 815 -10.08 -37.04 -22.65
N PHE A 816 -9.51 -35.87 -22.25
CA PHE A 816 -9.77 -34.63 -22.96
C PHE A 816 -9.21 -34.67 -24.40
N GLN A 817 -7.96 -35.07 -24.58
CA GLN A 817 -7.36 -35.22 -25.91
C GLN A 817 -8.11 -36.20 -26.78
N LYS A 818 -8.48 -37.37 -26.24
CA LYS A 818 -9.26 -38.38 -26.98
C LYS A 818 -10.61 -37.80 -27.41
N ALA A 819 -11.34 -37.14 -26.52
CA ALA A 819 -12.63 -36.52 -26.84
C ALA A 819 -12.49 -35.49 -27.99
N CYS A 820 -11.45 -34.63 -27.92
CA CYS A 820 -11.19 -33.64 -28.97
C CYS A 820 -10.82 -34.27 -30.31
N PHE A 821 -9.96 -35.29 -30.35
CA PHE A 821 -9.53 -35.94 -31.58
C PHE A 821 -10.62 -36.76 -32.27
N THR A 822 -11.48 -37.40 -31.45
CA THR A 822 -12.53 -38.30 -32.01
C THR A 822 -13.88 -37.60 -32.22
N GLY A 823 -14.08 -36.43 -31.59
CA GLY A 823 -15.37 -35.75 -31.51
C GLY A 823 -16.43 -36.55 -30.71
N ASP A 824 -15.98 -37.53 -29.91
CA ASP A 824 -16.87 -38.43 -29.16
C ASP A 824 -17.36 -37.75 -27.88
N TYR A 825 -18.64 -37.41 -27.84
CA TYR A 825 -19.30 -36.75 -26.72
C TYR A 825 -19.36 -37.60 -25.47
N ASP A 826 -19.42 -38.91 -25.58
CA ASP A 826 -19.44 -39.82 -24.41
C ASP A 826 -18.06 -39.81 -23.71
N THR A 827 -16.99 -39.80 -24.48
CA THR A 827 -15.63 -39.58 -23.91
C THR A 827 -15.50 -38.21 -23.25
N PHE A 828 -16.09 -37.15 -23.83
CA PHE A 828 -16.13 -35.84 -23.20
C PHE A 828 -16.93 -35.86 -21.88
N LYS A 829 -18.06 -36.56 -21.84
CA LYS A 829 -18.82 -36.76 -20.60
C LYS A 829 -18.03 -37.51 -19.51
N GLN A 830 -17.22 -38.50 -19.92
CA GLN A 830 -16.33 -39.19 -18.98
C GLN A 830 -15.27 -38.21 -18.42
N PHE A 831 -14.71 -37.34 -19.26
CA PHE A 831 -13.78 -36.29 -18.83
C PHE A 831 -14.45 -35.37 -17.80
N THR A 832 -15.62 -34.80 -18.14
CA THR A 832 -16.32 -33.88 -17.23
C THR A 832 -16.65 -34.53 -15.88
N HIS A 833 -17.18 -35.79 -15.95
CA HIS A 833 -17.47 -36.54 -14.73
C HIS A 833 -16.23 -36.83 -13.87
N THR A 834 -15.08 -37.11 -14.51
CA THR A 834 -13.83 -37.33 -13.80
C THR A 834 -13.37 -36.05 -13.11
N VAL A 835 -13.38 -34.91 -13.82
CA VAL A 835 -12.98 -33.60 -13.28
C VAL A 835 -13.92 -33.16 -12.15
N ASP A 836 -15.23 -33.29 -12.32
CA ASP A 836 -16.21 -32.88 -11.30
C ASP A 836 -16.09 -33.74 -10.03
N ASN A 837 -15.78 -35.03 -10.15
CA ASN A 837 -15.59 -35.91 -9.00
C ASN A 837 -14.23 -35.72 -8.31
N MET A 838 -13.17 -35.37 -9.06
CA MET A 838 -11.89 -35.00 -8.45
C MET A 838 -12.07 -33.86 -7.44
N GLY A 839 -12.97 -32.94 -7.70
CA GLY A 839 -13.26 -31.86 -6.82
C GLY A 839 -13.88 -32.30 -5.49
N ARG A 840 -14.63 -33.39 -5.45
CA ARG A 840 -15.13 -33.98 -4.21
C ARG A 840 -13.99 -34.53 -3.34
N ASN A 841 -12.85 -34.81 -3.94
CA ASN A 841 -11.61 -35.17 -3.24
C ASN A 841 -10.77 -33.93 -2.83
N GLY A 842 -11.30 -32.71 -3.05
CA GLY A 842 -10.73 -31.49 -2.55
C GLY A 842 -9.68 -30.80 -3.43
N VAL A 843 -9.64 -31.07 -4.76
CA VAL A 843 -8.64 -30.41 -5.64
C VAL A 843 -8.88 -28.92 -5.80
N HIS A 844 -10.16 -28.47 -5.85
CA HIS A 844 -10.48 -27.04 -5.88
C HIS A 844 -11.86 -26.74 -5.26
N LEU A 845 -12.03 -25.50 -4.79
CA LEU A 845 -13.23 -25.07 -4.06
C LEU A 845 -14.52 -25.20 -4.88
N ARG A 846 -14.49 -24.93 -6.19
CA ARG A 846 -15.67 -25.02 -7.06
C ARG A 846 -16.33 -26.39 -6.98
N SER A 847 -15.55 -27.45 -6.93
CA SER A 847 -16.05 -28.82 -6.89
C SER A 847 -16.68 -29.24 -5.57
N LEU A 848 -16.46 -28.44 -4.51
CA LEU A 848 -17.11 -28.62 -3.20
C LEU A 848 -18.47 -27.92 -3.14
N LEU A 849 -18.83 -27.13 -4.15
CA LEU A 849 -20.10 -26.43 -4.24
C LEU A 849 -21.13 -27.28 -5.00
N ASP A 850 -22.38 -27.18 -4.60
CA ASP A 850 -23.52 -27.78 -5.31
C ASP A 850 -24.69 -26.79 -5.33
N PHE A 851 -25.66 -27.04 -6.20
CA PHE A 851 -26.88 -26.24 -6.25
C PHE A 851 -27.81 -26.61 -5.09
N ASN A 852 -28.37 -25.61 -4.45
CA ASN A 852 -29.41 -25.80 -3.46
C ASN A 852 -30.77 -25.93 -4.17
N TYR A 853 -31.08 -27.13 -4.64
CA TYR A 853 -32.33 -27.40 -5.33
C TYR A 853 -33.53 -27.26 -4.38
N ALA A 854 -34.63 -26.72 -4.92
CA ALA A 854 -35.87 -26.64 -4.16
C ALA A 854 -36.39 -28.07 -3.81
N PRO A 855 -36.87 -28.30 -2.58
CA PRO A 855 -37.37 -29.63 -2.14
C PRO A 855 -38.53 -30.18 -2.98
N ASP A 856 -39.31 -29.28 -3.57
CA ASP A 856 -40.54 -29.59 -4.29
C ASP A 856 -40.34 -29.89 -5.78
N GLY A 857 -39.10 -30.03 -6.24
CA GLY A 857 -38.76 -30.17 -7.64
C GLY A 857 -38.65 -28.84 -8.37
N GLY A 858 -38.40 -28.84 -9.66
CA GLY A 858 -38.25 -27.63 -10.44
C GLY A 858 -39.58 -26.95 -10.78
N ILE A 859 -39.51 -25.79 -11.42
CA ILE A 859 -40.67 -25.13 -12.04
C ILE A 859 -41.01 -25.79 -13.39
N PRO A 860 -42.22 -25.63 -13.88
CA PRO A 860 -42.61 -26.06 -15.25
C PRO A 860 -41.68 -25.46 -16.29
N LEU A 861 -41.41 -26.21 -17.37
CA LEU A 861 -40.46 -25.79 -18.40
C LEU A 861 -40.84 -24.48 -19.11
N ASP A 862 -42.10 -24.20 -19.21
CA ASP A 862 -42.69 -22.99 -19.78
C ASP A 862 -42.53 -21.75 -18.89
N GLU A 863 -42.25 -21.97 -17.61
CA GLU A 863 -41.91 -20.90 -16.66
C GLU A 863 -40.41 -20.65 -16.58
N VAL A 864 -39.58 -21.53 -17.18
CA VAL A 864 -38.13 -21.34 -17.23
C VAL A 864 -37.78 -20.24 -18.21
N GLU A 865 -36.93 -19.33 -17.78
CA GLU A 865 -36.41 -18.23 -18.63
C GLU A 865 -35.80 -18.81 -19.93
N PRO A 866 -36.16 -18.24 -21.11
CA PRO A 866 -35.60 -18.74 -22.36
C PRO A 866 -34.09 -18.49 -22.50
N VAL A 867 -33.39 -19.37 -23.18
CA VAL A 867 -31.94 -19.32 -23.38
C VAL A 867 -31.50 -17.95 -23.93
N SER A 868 -32.25 -17.37 -24.88
CA SER A 868 -31.99 -16.04 -25.46
C SER A 868 -31.98 -14.91 -24.42
N SER A 869 -32.70 -15.05 -23.32
CA SER A 869 -32.67 -14.13 -22.21
C SER A 869 -31.49 -14.41 -21.26
N ILE A 870 -31.21 -15.68 -20.96
CA ILE A 870 -30.13 -16.12 -20.09
C ILE A 870 -28.77 -15.67 -20.64
N VAL A 871 -28.53 -15.91 -21.95
CA VAL A 871 -27.24 -15.60 -22.58
C VAL A 871 -26.88 -14.08 -22.55
N LYS A 872 -27.89 -13.19 -22.44
CA LYS A 872 -27.67 -11.76 -22.35
C LYS A 872 -26.93 -11.33 -21.05
N ARG A 873 -26.90 -12.17 -20.05
CA ARG A 873 -26.20 -11.93 -18.77
C ARG A 873 -24.75 -12.39 -18.79
N PHE A 874 -24.35 -13.18 -19.79
CA PHE A 874 -22.97 -13.61 -19.94
C PHE A 874 -22.16 -12.54 -20.66
N LYS A 875 -20.94 -12.28 -20.16
CA LYS A 875 -20.01 -11.30 -20.72
C LYS A 875 -18.68 -11.97 -21.00
N ALA A 876 -18.07 -11.67 -22.13
CA ALA A 876 -16.70 -12.02 -22.43
C ALA A 876 -15.83 -10.77 -22.28
N ALA A 877 -14.66 -10.93 -21.65
CA ALA A 877 -13.65 -9.86 -21.60
C ALA A 877 -12.93 -9.72 -22.94
N ALA A 878 -12.38 -8.55 -23.21
CA ALA A 878 -11.47 -8.36 -24.34
C ALA A 878 -10.25 -9.29 -24.20
N MET A 879 -9.82 -9.87 -25.31
CA MET A 879 -8.69 -10.81 -25.37
C MET A 879 -7.61 -10.29 -26.32
N SER A 880 -6.34 -10.38 -25.91
CA SER A 880 -5.23 -9.99 -26.78
C SER A 880 -5.08 -10.96 -27.94
N TYR A 881 -4.92 -10.44 -29.14
CA TYR A 881 -4.68 -11.25 -30.35
C TYR A 881 -3.41 -12.12 -30.23
N GLY A 882 -2.41 -11.64 -29.51
CA GLY A 882 -1.17 -12.40 -29.26
C GLY A 882 -1.30 -13.52 -28.22
N ALA A 883 -2.38 -13.56 -27.42
CA ALA A 883 -2.60 -14.58 -26.40
C ALA A 883 -3.44 -15.78 -26.92
N LEU A 884 -4.07 -15.63 -28.06
CA LEU A 884 -4.94 -16.61 -28.68
C LEU A 884 -4.53 -16.86 -30.12
N SER A 885 -4.86 -18.03 -30.66
CA SER A 885 -4.78 -18.26 -32.10
C SER A 885 -5.81 -17.41 -32.83
N SER A 886 -5.58 -17.16 -34.15
CA SER A 886 -6.52 -16.41 -34.98
C SER A 886 -7.91 -17.03 -34.99
N GLU A 887 -8.00 -18.36 -35.06
CA GLU A 887 -9.27 -19.10 -35.08
C GLU A 887 -10.04 -18.94 -33.75
N ALA A 888 -9.37 -19.04 -32.63
CA ALA A 888 -9.99 -18.85 -31.33
C ALA A 888 -10.45 -17.40 -31.13
N HIS A 889 -9.68 -16.41 -31.61
CA HIS A 889 -10.03 -15.00 -31.53
C HIS A 889 -11.25 -14.67 -32.40
N GLU A 890 -11.30 -15.19 -33.65
CA GLU A 890 -12.45 -15.03 -34.56
C GLU A 890 -13.71 -15.68 -34.01
N THR A 891 -13.61 -16.87 -33.44
CA THR A 891 -14.74 -17.58 -32.83
C THR A 891 -15.31 -16.80 -31.64
N THR A 892 -14.46 -16.21 -30.83
CA THR A 892 -14.88 -15.39 -29.68
C THR A 892 -15.56 -14.10 -30.13
N LEU A 893 -15.03 -13.42 -31.15
CA LEU A 893 -15.66 -12.25 -31.76
C LEU A 893 -17.03 -12.56 -32.36
N HIS A 894 -17.17 -13.68 -33.06
CA HIS A 894 -18.45 -14.12 -33.62
C HIS A 894 -19.49 -14.42 -32.54
N LEU A 895 -19.10 -15.04 -31.43
CA LEU A 895 -20.00 -15.30 -30.30
C LEU A 895 -20.45 -14.00 -29.65
N VAL A 896 -19.56 -13.03 -29.41
CA VAL A 896 -19.90 -11.76 -28.79
C VAL A 896 -20.73 -10.89 -29.74
N CYS A 897 -20.38 -10.81 -31.04
CA CYS A 897 -21.15 -10.04 -32.02
C CYS A 897 -22.54 -10.62 -32.29
N ARG A 898 -22.71 -11.96 -32.31
CA ARG A 898 -24.04 -12.58 -32.44
C ARG A 898 -24.93 -12.32 -31.23
N LEU A 899 -24.37 -12.38 -30.02
CA LEU A 899 -25.09 -12.09 -28.76
C LEU A 899 -25.49 -10.61 -28.63
N LEU A 900 -24.84 -9.71 -29.38
CA LEU A 900 -25.16 -8.28 -29.33
C LEU A 900 -26.08 -7.85 -30.52
N LEU A 901 -26.23 -8.67 -31.57
CA LEU A 901 -27.01 -8.35 -32.75
C LEU A 901 -28.37 -9.10 -32.83
N GLU A 902 -28.61 -10.11 -32.01
CA GLU A 902 -29.88 -10.77 -31.76
C GLU A 902 -30.49 -10.29 -30.42
#